data_39e0dc96c2c996eafc97585553c9898d
#
_entry.id   39e0dc96c2c996eafc97585553c9898d
#
_cell.length_a   1.000
_cell.length_b   1.000
_cell.length_c   1.000
_cell.angle_alpha   90.00
_cell.angle_beta   90.00
_cell.angle_gamma   90.00
#
_symmetry.space_group_name_H-M   'P 1'
#
loop_
_entity.id
_entity.type
_entity.pdbx_description
1 polymer ?
#
loop_
_entity_poly.entity_id
_entity_poly.type
_entity_poly.pdbx_seq_one_letter_code
_entity_poly.pdbx_strand_id
1 'polypeptide(L)'
;MVDYTIRIQYCNNISNGEISICSNKLNIFFGHNGTGKSTIAKAIYLASQGNQLTELAPYGNVSDDKKPYIEGIPTGNVLVFNEDYVNQFVFQPDTLIKDTKDTFEVLIRSREYDDAKNNIDKALSNIKTTITERQEIIWLQEQVSLLLDALKLTKDNKISKRGGAKGILQGKGAYFNPPEKLNDFKPFFEKDTVTNWAAWRLNGYENFGQKGFCPYCSKVEDEETRIINKVFLDSFDKASVETAVKIIKALEGLKPYLSDEKVSELISLFGTKNDLEALETQLAKLCAEAKYLYEKLTTIISFNGFSVDRENIKYLEELLDKMKINLNEINTFFVSELTNSEIKNINDKIENLLREVGVLKGEIGKINKYIQEKIKERKDDINEFLTIAGFRYAFDVKVIDEDKARALLKFRLPDGKHKDVQSPRNQLSWGEKNAFALILFMFDAISKNAELVILDDPISSFDNNKKYAIINRLFKTGDKKNSLYQRTVLMLTHDFEPVIDYIQVGAGRQDPTSVCATYFENINGRLCCTPIRKNIDMMSSMVLLKELASDESIDIAARISCLRKFIEYQYRNPRDESDAYNILSSLIHGRIEPTYDNDGKIKLSDTQISNGISFINQYITNFDYNNIYTQCKPELLLDRYLLEIPFIKMQILRVYIERNIEARKRLQKNNDALRKYIDEACHIENDYIYSLDVRRFNIVPGYYIEEADRFVLNEKQILNKE
;
A
#
# COMPACT_ATOMS: atom_id res chain seq x y z
N MET A 1 -32.63 5.98 -23.97
CA MET A 1 -31.74 5.68 -22.85
C MET A 1 -30.39 6.29 -23.20
N VAL A 2 -29.82 7.06 -22.34
CA VAL A 2 -28.50 7.64 -22.59
C VAL A 2 -27.49 6.66 -22.00
N ASP A 3 -26.71 5.98 -22.85
CA ASP A 3 -25.59 5.18 -22.41
C ASP A 3 -24.35 6.10 -22.29
N TYR A 4 -23.49 5.86 -21.32
CA TYR A 4 -22.29 6.64 -21.12
C TYR A 4 -21.11 5.93 -21.74
N THR A 5 -20.34 6.66 -22.53
CA THR A 5 -19.03 6.20 -23.02
C THR A 5 -17.97 7.10 -22.39
N ILE A 6 -17.26 6.53 -21.42
CA ILE A 6 -16.24 7.25 -20.63
C ILE A 6 -14.87 6.93 -21.21
N ARG A 7 -14.12 7.95 -21.58
CA ARG A 7 -12.72 7.84 -22.04
C ARG A 7 -11.78 8.33 -20.98
N ILE A 8 -10.76 7.54 -20.68
CA ILE A 8 -9.77 7.77 -19.62
C ILE A 8 -8.38 7.72 -20.26
N GLN A 9 -7.57 8.74 -19.99
CA GLN A 9 -6.19 8.80 -20.52
C GLN A 9 -5.23 9.25 -19.43
N TYR A 10 -4.06 8.64 -19.41
CA TYR A 10 -2.92 9.00 -18.55
C TYR A 10 -3.25 9.03 -17.05
N CYS A 11 -4.07 8.09 -16.58
CA CYS A 11 -4.41 7.95 -15.16
C CYS A 11 -3.70 6.73 -14.55
N ASN A 12 -2.75 6.96 -13.65
CA ASN A 12 -1.93 5.94 -13.02
C ASN A 12 -1.32 4.95 -14.03
N ASN A 13 -1.80 3.69 -14.05
CA ASN A 13 -1.38 2.64 -14.98
C ASN A 13 -2.21 2.57 -16.28
N ILE A 14 -3.14 3.51 -16.48
CA ILE A 14 -3.98 3.57 -17.67
C ILE A 14 -3.47 4.67 -18.59
N SER A 15 -2.88 4.28 -19.73
CA SER A 15 -2.45 5.25 -20.76
C SER A 15 -3.62 5.66 -21.66
N ASN A 16 -4.52 4.72 -21.99
CA ASN A 16 -5.71 4.97 -22.76
C ASN A 16 -6.78 3.89 -22.50
N GLY A 17 -8.02 4.30 -22.36
CA GLY A 17 -9.13 3.38 -22.16
C GLY A 17 -10.49 4.00 -22.47
N GLU A 18 -11.42 3.13 -22.90
CA GLU A 18 -12.80 3.49 -23.11
C GLU A 18 -13.69 2.44 -22.45
N ILE A 19 -14.65 2.88 -21.63
CA ILE A 19 -15.63 2.03 -20.97
C ILE A 19 -17.04 2.49 -21.33
N SER A 20 -17.95 1.54 -21.59
CA SER A 20 -19.35 1.82 -21.89
C SER A 20 -20.23 1.35 -20.75
N ILE A 21 -21.08 2.25 -20.22
CA ILE A 21 -21.99 2.00 -19.11
C ILE A 21 -23.43 2.11 -19.64
N CYS A 22 -24.17 1.03 -19.49
CA CYS A 22 -25.59 0.99 -19.85
C CYS A 22 -26.44 1.64 -18.76
N SER A 23 -27.26 2.62 -19.12
CA SER A 23 -28.13 3.35 -18.18
C SER A 23 -29.22 2.46 -17.59
N ASN A 24 -29.56 2.71 -16.33
CA ASN A 24 -30.56 1.98 -15.55
C ASN A 24 -30.31 0.45 -15.47
N LYS A 25 -29.04 0.06 -15.51
CA LYS A 25 -28.61 -1.32 -15.39
C LYS A 25 -27.48 -1.47 -14.38
N LEU A 26 -27.32 -2.69 -13.89
CA LEU A 26 -26.13 -3.12 -13.21
C LEU A 26 -25.07 -3.48 -14.27
N ASN A 27 -24.00 -2.69 -14.33
CA ASN A 27 -22.85 -2.95 -15.19
C ASN A 27 -21.74 -3.58 -14.34
N ILE A 28 -21.49 -4.86 -14.55
CA ILE A 28 -20.43 -5.60 -13.84
C ILE A 28 -19.18 -5.61 -14.70
N PHE A 29 -18.12 -4.97 -14.21
CA PHE A 29 -16.80 -4.97 -14.82
C PHE A 29 -15.89 -5.90 -14.02
N PHE A 30 -15.67 -7.09 -14.57
CA PHE A 30 -14.80 -8.11 -13.96
C PHE A 30 -13.40 -8.05 -14.58
N GLY A 31 -12.39 -7.98 -13.73
CA GLY A 31 -10.97 -7.97 -14.14
C GLY A 31 -10.02 -8.22 -12.97
N HIS A 32 -8.84 -8.72 -13.28
CA HIS A 32 -7.82 -9.04 -12.28
C HIS A 32 -7.37 -7.83 -11.46
N ASN A 33 -6.69 -8.08 -10.33
CA ASN A 33 -6.07 -7.02 -9.56
C ASN A 33 -4.98 -6.31 -10.39
N GLY A 34 -4.84 -5.00 -10.22
CA GLY A 34 -3.88 -4.19 -10.98
C GLY A 34 -4.37 -3.71 -12.36
N THR A 35 -5.59 -4.06 -12.81
CA THR A 35 -6.14 -3.61 -14.09
C THR A 35 -6.56 -2.15 -14.12
N GLY A 36 -6.61 -1.47 -12.96
CA GLY A 36 -6.99 -0.06 -12.89
C GLY A 36 -8.42 0.20 -12.41
N LYS A 37 -9.09 -0.79 -11.79
CA LYS A 37 -10.46 -0.67 -11.24
C LYS A 37 -10.65 0.58 -10.38
N SER A 38 -9.89 0.68 -9.31
CA SER A 38 -9.97 1.81 -8.37
C SER A 38 -9.52 3.13 -9.00
N THR A 39 -8.62 3.09 -9.99
CA THR A 39 -8.25 4.27 -10.79
C THR A 39 -9.44 4.80 -11.59
N ILE A 40 -10.21 3.89 -12.23
CA ILE A 40 -11.43 4.25 -12.97
C ILE A 40 -12.47 4.86 -12.02
N ALA A 41 -12.75 4.20 -10.89
CA ALA A 41 -13.70 4.69 -9.88
C ALA A 41 -13.33 6.10 -9.40
N LYS A 42 -12.06 6.29 -9.04
CA LYS A 42 -11.54 7.56 -8.53
C LYS A 42 -11.53 8.66 -9.60
N ALA A 43 -11.14 8.33 -10.84
CA ALA A 43 -11.14 9.30 -11.94
C ALA A 43 -12.54 9.82 -12.25
N ILE A 44 -13.54 8.94 -12.33
CA ILE A 44 -14.93 9.34 -12.56
C ILE A 44 -15.43 10.20 -11.38
N TYR A 45 -15.14 9.81 -10.14
CA TYR A 45 -15.57 10.56 -8.96
C TYR A 45 -14.98 11.97 -8.93
N LEU A 46 -13.66 12.10 -9.05
CA LEU A 46 -12.97 13.40 -9.01
C LEU A 46 -13.50 14.34 -10.10
N ALA A 47 -13.61 13.83 -11.32
CA ALA A 47 -14.10 14.62 -12.43
C ALA A 47 -15.57 15.03 -12.25
N SER A 48 -16.43 14.16 -11.70
CA SER A 48 -17.81 14.49 -11.39
C SER A 48 -17.94 15.59 -10.33
N GLN A 49 -16.96 15.73 -9.45
CA GLN A 49 -16.88 16.81 -8.46
C GLN A 49 -16.19 18.08 -9.00
N GLY A 50 -15.79 18.10 -10.27
CA GLY A 50 -15.04 19.21 -10.86
C GLY A 50 -13.60 19.35 -10.36
N ASN A 51 -13.06 18.32 -9.70
CA ASN A 51 -11.71 18.32 -9.17
C ASN A 51 -10.68 17.97 -10.26
N GLN A 52 -9.47 18.49 -10.10
CA GLN A 52 -8.36 18.12 -10.98
C GLN A 52 -7.89 16.68 -10.70
N LEU A 53 -7.45 15.99 -11.74
CA LEU A 53 -6.98 14.60 -11.68
C LEU A 53 -5.48 14.47 -11.35
N THR A 54 -4.87 15.50 -10.78
CA THR A 54 -3.41 15.56 -10.53
C THR A 54 -2.88 14.40 -9.70
N GLU A 55 -3.67 13.92 -8.74
CA GLU A 55 -3.32 12.76 -7.89
C GLU A 55 -3.33 11.41 -8.63
N LEU A 56 -3.89 11.36 -9.85
CA LEU A 56 -3.89 10.21 -10.72
C LEU A 56 -2.81 10.30 -11.81
N ALA A 57 -1.80 11.14 -11.64
CA ALA A 57 -0.70 11.26 -12.59
C ALA A 57 -0.04 9.88 -12.86
N PRO A 58 0.40 9.60 -14.12
CA PRO A 58 1.04 8.34 -14.44
C PRO A 58 2.29 8.09 -13.61
N TYR A 59 2.57 6.81 -13.31
CA TYR A 59 3.78 6.43 -12.61
C TYR A 59 5.02 6.64 -13.49
N GLY A 60 6.03 7.32 -12.96
CA GLY A 60 7.33 7.57 -13.62
C GLY A 60 7.46 8.97 -14.24
N ASN A 61 8.66 9.26 -14.79
CA ASN A 61 8.95 10.52 -15.49
C ASN A 61 8.22 10.55 -16.84
N VAL A 62 7.02 11.06 -16.84
CA VAL A 62 6.22 11.26 -18.04
C VAL A 62 6.38 12.71 -18.51
N SER A 63 6.52 12.93 -19.83
CA SER A 63 6.59 14.28 -20.40
C SER A 63 5.36 15.11 -20.01
N ASP A 64 5.52 16.40 -19.80
CA ASP A 64 4.47 17.35 -19.38
C ASP A 64 3.20 17.33 -20.23
N ASP A 65 3.27 16.74 -21.43
CA ASP A 65 2.14 16.61 -22.36
C ASP A 65 1.14 15.50 -21.99
N LYS A 66 1.48 14.58 -21.07
CA LYS A 66 0.64 13.43 -20.67
C LYS A 66 -0.06 13.68 -19.34
N LYS A 67 -1.02 14.59 -19.34
CA LYS A 67 -1.82 14.90 -18.15
C LYS A 67 -3.03 13.94 -18.04
N PRO A 68 -3.41 13.55 -16.80
CA PRO A 68 -4.63 12.79 -16.57
C PRO A 68 -5.84 13.47 -17.18
N TYR A 69 -6.63 12.71 -17.92
CA TYR A 69 -7.81 13.21 -18.61
C TYR A 69 -8.94 12.20 -18.58
N ILE A 70 -10.15 12.67 -18.43
CA ILE A 70 -11.38 11.90 -18.53
C ILE A 70 -12.48 12.71 -19.19
N GLU A 71 -13.30 12.05 -20.01
CA GLU A 71 -14.47 12.65 -20.64
C GLU A 71 -15.65 11.66 -20.70
N GLY A 72 -16.83 12.16 -20.98
CA GLY A 72 -18.06 11.34 -21.12
C GLY A 72 -18.67 10.92 -19.79
N ILE A 73 -18.29 11.58 -18.69
CA ILE A 73 -18.85 11.31 -17.36
C ILE A 73 -20.27 11.87 -17.22
N PRO A 74 -21.12 11.27 -16.38
CA PRO A 74 -22.41 11.86 -16.01
C PRO A 74 -22.25 13.26 -15.43
N THR A 75 -23.19 14.14 -15.75
CA THR A 75 -23.20 15.53 -15.25
C THR A 75 -23.91 15.68 -13.89
N GLY A 76 -24.62 14.66 -13.47
CA GLY A 76 -25.33 14.63 -12.20
C GLY A 76 -24.53 14.02 -11.06
N ASN A 77 -25.24 13.63 -10.02
CA ASN A 77 -24.63 13.14 -8.78
C ASN A 77 -24.04 11.75 -8.95
N VAL A 78 -22.70 11.64 -8.78
CA VAL A 78 -21.94 10.38 -8.80
C VAL A 78 -21.53 10.02 -7.39
N LEU A 79 -21.83 8.80 -6.97
CA LEU A 79 -21.44 8.27 -5.66
C LEU A 79 -20.56 7.04 -5.83
N VAL A 80 -19.53 6.94 -4.97
CA VAL A 80 -18.54 5.84 -5.02
C VAL A 80 -18.46 5.15 -3.67
N PHE A 81 -18.64 3.82 -3.70
CA PHE A 81 -18.32 2.93 -2.60
C PHE A 81 -16.94 2.32 -2.83
N ASN A 82 -16.02 2.60 -1.94
CA ASN A 82 -14.65 2.12 -1.97
C ASN A 82 -14.11 1.94 -0.54
N GLU A 83 -12.84 1.57 -0.41
CA GLU A 83 -12.18 1.41 0.88
C GLU A 83 -12.16 2.72 1.71
N ASP A 84 -11.99 3.87 1.05
CA ASP A 84 -12.03 5.18 1.73
C ASP A 84 -13.40 5.44 2.34
N TYR A 85 -14.49 5.06 1.61
CA TYR A 85 -15.84 5.15 2.11
C TYR A 85 -16.03 4.23 3.33
N VAL A 86 -15.60 2.97 3.27
CA VAL A 86 -15.63 2.04 4.40
C VAL A 86 -14.82 2.58 5.58
N ASN A 87 -13.62 3.11 5.32
CA ASN A 87 -12.75 3.66 6.35
C ASN A 87 -13.29 4.91 7.02
N GLN A 88 -14.13 5.70 6.33
CA GLN A 88 -14.88 6.80 6.95
C GLN A 88 -15.86 6.28 8.02
N PHE A 89 -16.31 5.04 7.89
CA PHE A 89 -17.18 4.34 8.85
C PHE A 89 -16.42 3.40 9.77
N VAL A 90 -15.16 3.11 9.46
CA VAL A 90 -14.32 2.27 10.32
C VAL A 90 -13.97 3.06 11.56
N PHE A 91 -14.74 2.81 12.49
CA PHE A 91 -14.63 2.93 13.89
C PHE A 91 -13.19 2.97 14.39
N GLN A 92 -12.73 4.11 14.86
CA GLN A 92 -11.41 4.25 15.49
C GLN A 92 -11.41 3.76 16.95
N PRO A 93 -10.24 3.42 17.55
CA PRO A 93 -10.23 2.41 18.61
C PRO A 93 -10.84 2.75 19.94
N ASP A 94 -10.91 3.89 20.49
CA ASP A 94 -11.22 4.03 21.92
C ASP A 94 -12.15 5.17 22.32
N THR A 95 -12.64 5.95 21.38
CA THR A 95 -13.48 7.10 21.66
C THR A 95 -14.93 6.95 21.19
N LEU A 96 -15.24 5.86 20.55
CA LEU A 96 -16.40 5.63 19.73
C LEU A 96 -17.70 5.43 20.42
N ILE A 97 -17.61 5.00 21.63
CA ILE A 97 -18.82 4.74 22.40
C ILE A 97 -19.48 6.05 22.79
N LYS A 98 -18.75 7.16 22.75
CA LYS A 98 -19.28 8.46 23.08
C LYS A 98 -19.95 9.16 21.90
N ASP A 99 -19.49 8.91 20.67
CA ASP A 99 -19.98 9.61 19.48
C ASP A 99 -20.14 8.64 18.29
N THR A 100 -21.31 8.06 18.17
CA THR A 100 -21.71 7.21 17.05
C THR A 100 -22.06 8.01 15.79
N LYS A 101 -21.41 9.13 15.60
CA LYS A 101 -21.69 10.07 14.52
C LYS A 101 -21.23 9.54 13.15
N ASP A 102 -20.15 8.77 13.13
CA ASP A 102 -19.49 8.40 11.87
C ASP A 102 -20.27 7.39 11.04
N THR A 103 -21.00 6.50 11.70
CA THR A 103 -21.88 5.55 11.02
C THR A 103 -23.05 6.25 10.30
N PHE A 104 -23.34 7.49 10.66
CA PHE A 104 -24.50 8.26 10.21
C PHE A 104 -24.19 9.39 9.26
N GLU A 105 -22.95 9.82 9.20
CA GLU A 105 -22.49 10.80 8.22
C GLU A 105 -22.85 10.37 6.79
N VAL A 106 -22.89 9.07 6.55
CA VAL A 106 -23.26 8.48 5.28
C VAL A 106 -24.72 8.64 4.91
N LEU A 107 -25.59 8.50 5.86
CA LEU A 107 -27.03 8.69 5.58
C LEU A 107 -27.36 10.15 5.32
N ILE A 108 -26.42 11.06 5.65
CA ILE A 108 -26.71 12.48 5.75
C ILE A 108 -25.52 13.32 5.29
N ARG A 109 -24.58 12.73 4.59
CA ARG A 109 -23.52 13.48 3.94
C ARG A 109 -24.16 14.58 3.10
N SER A 110 -24.07 15.81 3.61
CA SER A 110 -24.59 16.98 2.94
C SER A 110 -23.45 17.64 2.14
N ARG A 111 -23.84 18.44 1.16
CA ARG A 111 -22.90 19.26 0.40
C ARG A 111 -22.06 20.15 1.33
N GLU A 112 -22.68 20.65 2.39
CA GLU A 112 -22.01 21.49 3.39
C GLU A 112 -20.94 20.72 4.17
N TYR A 113 -21.13 19.44 4.44
CA TYR A 113 -20.11 18.59 5.07
C TYR A 113 -18.93 18.33 4.14
N ASP A 114 -19.21 18.00 2.87
CA ASP A 114 -18.18 17.77 1.87
C ASP A 114 -17.37 19.06 1.60
N ASP A 115 -18.07 20.22 1.55
CA ASP A 115 -17.42 21.52 1.40
C ASP A 115 -16.53 21.84 2.61
N ALA A 116 -17.00 21.56 3.81
CA ALA A 116 -16.23 21.76 5.04
C ALA A 116 -15.02 20.82 5.11
N LYS A 117 -15.19 19.55 4.74
CA LYS A 117 -14.10 18.58 4.66
C LYS A 117 -13.06 19.00 3.63
N ASN A 118 -13.49 19.40 2.44
CA ASN A 118 -12.61 19.90 1.39
C ASN A 118 -11.83 21.16 1.83
N ASN A 119 -12.46 22.03 2.62
CA ASN A 119 -11.79 23.22 3.15
C ASN A 119 -10.71 22.86 4.17
N ILE A 120 -10.93 21.83 4.98
CA ILE A 120 -9.88 21.34 5.90
C ILE A 120 -8.77 20.66 5.13
N ASP A 121 -9.09 19.78 4.19
CA ASP A 121 -8.06 19.09 3.38
C ASP A 121 -7.19 20.11 2.63
N LYS A 122 -7.82 21.20 2.13
CA LYS A 122 -7.09 22.34 1.55
C LYS A 122 -6.23 23.06 2.57
N ALA A 123 -6.76 23.34 3.76
CA ALA A 123 -6.00 24.00 4.82
C ALA A 123 -4.84 23.14 5.30
N LEU A 124 -5.05 21.84 5.48
CA LEU A 124 -4.00 20.87 5.81
C LEU A 124 -2.96 20.73 4.71
N SER A 125 -3.39 20.69 3.44
CA SER A 125 -2.50 20.68 2.28
C SER A 125 -1.68 21.95 2.21
N ASN A 126 -2.30 23.11 2.44
CA ASN A 126 -1.60 24.41 2.46
C ASN A 126 -0.57 24.50 3.56
N ILE A 127 -0.83 23.91 4.74
CA ILE A 127 0.17 23.85 5.81
C ILE A 127 1.29 22.89 5.45
N LYS A 128 0.96 21.71 4.95
CA LYS A 128 1.96 20.72 4.50
C LYS A 128 2.87 21.34 3.45
N THR A 129 2.31 21.93 2.39
CA THR A 129 3.08 22.60 1.34
C THR A 129 3.87 23.80 1.89
N THR A 130 3.29 24.61 2.75
CA THR A 130 3.97 25.78 3.31
C THR A 130 5.09 25.42 4.29
N ILE A 131 4.96 24.29 5.00
CA ILE A 131 5.96 23.86 6.01
C ILE A 131 6.99 22.92 5.38
N THR A 132 6.56 21.97 4.52
CA THR A 132 7.46 20.97 3.91
C THR A 132 8.18 21.47 2.66
N GLU A 133 7.61 22.40 1.90
CA GLU A 133 8.24 22.99 0.72
C GLU A 133 9.25 24.08 1.05
N ARG A 134 9.30 24.59 2.28
CA ARG A 134 10.40 25.47 2.71
C ARG A 134 11.65 24.63 2.95
N GLN A 135 12.53 24.65 1.98
CA GLN A 135 13.89 24.09 2.09
C GLN A 135 14.58 24.50 3.40
N GLU A 136 14.27 25.68 3.90
CA GLU A 136 14.78 26.23 5.16
C GLU A 136 14.42 25.41 6.40
N ILE A 137 13.18 24.90 6.50
CA ILE A 137 12.76 24.07 7.66
C ILE A 137 13.42 22.71 7.63
N ILE A 138 13.48 22.08 6.45
CA ILE A 138 14.17 20.80 6.27
C ILE A 138 15.65 20.99 6.55
N TRP A 139 16.25 22.05 5.99
CA TRP A 139 17.64 22.36 6.21
C TRP A 139 17.93 22.64 7.69
N LEU A 140 17.07 23.41 8.39
CA LEU A 140 17.22 23.66 9.82
C LEU A 140 17.15 22.36 10.63
N GLN A 141 16.21 21.48 10.33
CA GLN A 141 16.09 20.18 10.98
C GLN A 141 17.34 19.33 10.73
N GLU A 142 17.90 19.34 9.54
CA GLU A 142 19.15 18.63 9.21
C GLU A 142 20.33 19.21 9.98
N GLN A 143 20.48 20.54 10.06
CA GLN A 143 21.56 21.18 10.82
C GLN A 143 21.46 20.88 12.32
N VAL A 144 20.24 20.93 12.88
CA VAL A 144 20.00 20.58 14.29
C VAL A 144 20.31 19.08 14.51
N SER A 145 19.98 18.22 13.57
CA SER A 145 20.33 16.78 13.63
C SER A 145 21.86 16.58 13.66
N LEU A 146 22.60 17.28 12.80
CA LEU A 146 24.07 17.23 12.78
C LEU A 146 24.68 17.66 14.12
N LEU A 147 24.12 18.68 14.76
CA LEU A 147 24.54 19.12 16.09
C LEU A 147 24.29 18.03 17.15
N LEU A 148 23.10 17.43 17.15
CA LEU A 148 22.74 16.36 18.09
C LEU A 148 23.63 15.12 17.91
N ASP A 149 23.92 14.74 16.65
CA ASP A 149 24.81 13.64 16.31
C ASP A 149 26.25 13.89 16.77
N ALA A 150 26.73 15.16 16.67
CA ALA A 150 28.04 15.54 17.16
C ALA A 150 28.16 15.41 18.67
N LEU A 151 27.08 15.75 19.40
CA LEU A 151 27.03 15.75 20.88
C LEU A 151 26.77 14.34 21.45
N LYS A 152 26.27 13.39 20.68
CA LYS A 152 25.99 11.99 21.07
C LYS A 152 25.29 11.88 22.43
N LEU A 153 23.98 12.07 22.41
CA LEU A 153 23.18 11.97 23.63
C LEU A 153 23.04 10.51 24.13
N THR A 154 22.95 10.36 25.45
CA THR A 154 22.55 9.09 26.10
C THR A 154 21.04 8.90 26.01
N LYS A 155 20.55 7.71 26.38
CA LYS A 155 19.11 7.43 26.47
C LYS A 155 18.37 8.39 27.43
N ASP A 156 19.07 8.90 28.43
CA ASP A 156 18.52 9.86 29.42
C ASP A 156 18.71 11.33 28.99
N ASN A 157 18.97 11.59 27.72
CA ASN A 157 19.16 12.91 27.12
C ASN A 157 20.34 13.72 27.73
N LYS A 158 21.31 13.06 28.33
CA LYS A 158 22.55 13.69 28.80
C LYS A 158 23.64 13.50 27.77
N ILE A 159 24.62 14.36 27.76
CA ILE A 159 25.79 14.24 26.90
C ILE A 159 26.53 12.96 27.25
N SER A 160 26.89 12.19 26.24
CA SER A 160 27.60 10.92 26.41
C SER A 160 28.99 11.18 27.01
N LYS A 161 29.25 10.60 28.18
CA LYS A 161 30.60 10.64 28.80
C LYS A 161 31.53 9.57 28.19
N ARG A 162 31.41 9.29 26.89
CA ARG A 162 32.24 8.34 26.13
C ARG A 162 32.83 9.01 24.89
N GLY A 163 33.95 8.50 24.39
CA GLY A 163 34.61 9.01 23.18
C GLY A 163 35.05 10.47 23.29
N GLY A 164 34.95 11.22 22.20
CA GLY A 164 35.40 12.61 22.10
C GLY A 164 34.67 13.58 23.03
N ALA A 165 33.38 13.36 23.25
CA ALA A 165 32.62 14.18 24.20
C ALA A 165 33.18 14.06 25.66
N LYS A 166 33.59 12.85 26.05
CA LYS A 166 34.27 12.65 27.35
C LYS A 166 35.56 13.50 27.48
N GLY A 167 36.41 13.46 26.43
CA GLY A 167 37.66 14.21 26.45
C GLY A 167 37.44 15.70 26.45
N ILE A 168 36.42 16.22 25.73
CA ILE A 168 36.01 17.63 25.77
C ILE A 168 35.64 18.04 27.21
N LEU A 169 34.79 17.23 27.87
CA LEU A 169 34.40 17.44 29.27
C LEU A 169 35.54 17.19 30.28
N GLN A 170 36.70 16.73 29.84
CA GLN A 170 37.93 16.60 30.64
C GLN A 170 39.00 17.64 30.27
N GLY A 171 38.62 18.65 29.48
CA GLY A 171 39.51 19.74 29.08
C GLY A 171 40.46 19.40 27.93
N LYS A 172 40.21 18.29 27.19
CA LYS A 172 40.98 17.91 26.00
C LYS A 172 40.40 18.46 24.69
N GLY A 173 39.49 19.42 24.78
CA GLY A 173 38.85 20.11 23.65
C GLY A 173 39.45 21.50 23.38
N ALA A 174 40.71 21.73 23.67
CA ALA A 174 41.39 23.03 23.58
C ALA A 174 41.58 23.56 22.13
N TYR A 175 40.91 22.97 21.16
CA TYR A 175 40.97 23.33 19.74
C TYR A 175 40.61 24.81 19.47
N PHE A 176 39.62 25.37 20.18
CA PHE A 176 39.17 26.75 19.96
C PHE A 176 39.84 27.78 20.84
N ASN A 177 40.33 27.34 21.99
CA ASN A 177 41.04 28.19 22.94
C ASN A 177 42.31 27.44 23.37
N PRO A 178 43.30 27.33 22.45
CA PRO A 178 44.53 26.64 22.77
C PRO A 178 45.29 27.36 23.86
N PRO A 179 45.95 26.62 24.79
CA PRO A 179 46.84 27.24 25.79
C PRO A 179 47.84 28.18 25.14
N GLU A 180 48.20 29.27 25.80
CA GLU A 180 49.07 30.30 25.26
C GLU A 180 50.37 29.75 24.66
N LYS A 181 50.92 28.71 25.25
CA LYS A 181 52.10 27.99 24.73
C LYS A 181 51.91 27.29 23.38
N LEU A 182 50.68 27.17 22.92
CA LEU A 182 50.33 26.57 21.64
C LEU A 182 49.86 27.56 20.58
N ASN A 183 50.01 28.88 20.85
CA ASN A 183 49.58 29.92 19.93
C ASN A 183 50.28 29.85 18.56
N ASP A 184 51.51 29.40 18.49
CA ASP A 184 52.26 29.25 17.23
C ASP A 184 51.62 28.20 16.29
N PHE A 185 50.78 27.33 16.83
CA PHE A 185 50.07 26.33 16.04
C PHE A 185 48.70 26.79 15.56
N LYS A 186 48.25 27.98 15.89
CA LYS A 186 46.98 28.57 15.47
C LYS A 186 46.70 28.43 13.98
N PRO A 187 47.64 28.64 13.04
CA PRO A 187 47.40 28.51 11.63
C PRO A 187 47.05 27.06 11.17
N PHE A 188 47.37 26.04 11.99
CA PHE A 188 46.99 24.66 11.73
C PHE A 188 45.62 24.31 12.27
N PHE A 189 45.15 25.02 13.31
CA PHE A 189 43.82 24.84 13.85
C PHE A 189 42.74 25.40 12.94
N GLU A 190 43.06 26.40 12.13
CA GLU A 190 42.12 27.07 11.22
C GLU A 190 41.87 26.30 9.91
N LYS A 191 42.53 25.13 9.68
CA LYS A 191 42.41 24.35 8.45
C LYS A 191 41.43 23.21 8.58
N ASP A 192 40.73 22.88 7.51
CA ASP A 192 39.82 21.73 7.42
C ASP A 192 40.52 20.40 7.75
N THR A 193 41.79 20.32 7.59
CA THR A 193 42.63 19.14 7.88
C THR A 193 43.13 19.06 9.32
N VAL A 194 42.68 19.92 10.20
CA VAL A 194 43.13 20.01 11.62
C VAL A 194 43.05 18.64 12.34
N THR A 195 42.00 17.89 12.12
CA THR A 195 41.83 16.55 12.73
C THR A 195 42.98 15.61 12.35
N ASN A 196 43.40 15.61 11.05
CA ASN A 196 44.48 14.78 10.56
C ASN A 196 45.81 15.28 11.11
N TRP A 197 46.02 16.59 11.15
CA TRP A 197 47.22 17.20 11.71
C TRP A 197 47.34 16.90 13.21
N ALA A 198 46.30 17.08 13.98
CA ALA A 198 46.29 16.80 15.42
C ALA A 198 46.57 15.29 15.68
N ALA A 199 45.93 14.40 14.93
CA ALA A 199 46.15 12.95 15.01
C ALA A 199 47.61 12.57 14.68
N TRP A 200 48.20 13.14 13.62
CA TRP A 200 49.58 12.93 13.25
C TRP A 200 50.52 13.39 14.35
N ARG A 201 50.27 14.59 14.94
CA ARG A 201 51.06 15.14 16.01
C ARG A 201 50.96 14.34 17.30
N LEU A 202 49.77 13.93 17.71
CA LEU A 202 49.59 13.04 18.87
C LEU A 202 50.29 11.70 18.68
N ASN A 203 50.03 11.00 17.59
CA ASN A 203 50.65 9.72 17.31
C ASN A 203 52.18 9.79 17.19
N GLY A 204 52.68 10.86 16.58
CA GLY A 204 54.13 11.06 16.43
C GLY A 204 54.83 11.16 17.77
N TYR A 205 54.28 11.97 18.67
CA TYR A 205 54.92 12.16 19.98
C TYR A 205 54.68 10.98 20.92
N GLU A 206 53.50 10.37 20.96
CA GLU A 206 53.20 9.21 21.80
C GLU A 206 54.13 8.00 21.45
N ASN A 207 54.38 7.78 20.18
CA ASN A 207 55.14 6.61 19.72
C ASN A 207 56.69 6.88 19.69
N PHE A 208 57.12 8.12 19.46
CA PHE A 208 58.52 8.44 19.16
C PHE A 208 59.13 9.51 20.04
N GLY A 209 58.32 10.28 20.83
CA GLY A 209 58.80 11.39 21.65
C GLY A 209 59.67 11.02 22.85
N GLN A 210 59.73 9.75 23.26
CA GLN A 210 60.47 9.30 24.44
C GLN A 210 61.97 9.09 24.19
N LYS A 211 62.48 9.34 22.97
CA LYS A 211 63.88 9.08 22.59
C LYS A 211 64.82 10.30 22.69
N GLY A 212 64.35 11.41 23.26
CA GLY A 212 65.15 12.64 23.41
C GLY A 212 65.35 13.43 22.12
N PHE A 213 64.65 13.05 21.04
CA PHE A 213 64.61 13.76 19.75
C PHE A 213 63.18 14.11 19.40
N CYS A 214 62.99 15.29 18.82
CA CYS A 214 61.68 15.69 18.33
C CYS A 214 61.27 14.78 17.14
N PRO A 215 60.16 14.08 17.20
CA PRO A 215 59.72 13.17 16.12
C PRO A 215 59.35 13.90 14.82
N TYR A 216 59.23 15.22 14.84
CA TYR A 216 58.78 16.03 13.69
C TYR A 216 59.95 16.70 12.94
N CYS A 217 61.02 17.05 13.61
CA CYS A 217 62.15 17.73 12.98
C CYS A 217 63.50 17.02 13.24
N SER A 218 63.50 15.90 13.96
CA SER A 218 64.67 15.08 14.29
C SER A 218 65.77 15.79 15.07
N LYS A 219 65.53 16.96 15.61
CA LYS A 219 66.48 17.68 16.49
C LYS A 219 66.39 17.13 17.91
N VAL A 220 67.49 17.33 18.70
CA VAL A 220 67.42 17.07 20.15
C VAL A 220 66.33 17.90 20.74
N GLU A 221 65.43 17.30 21.51
CA GLU A 221 64.30 17.99 22.12
C GLU A 221 64.82 18.82 23.33
N ASP A 222 64.72 20.14 23.21
CA ASP A 222 64.96 21.05 24.34
C ASP A 222 63.80 21.04 25.32
N GLU A 223 64.03 21.65 26.47
CA GLU A 223 63.05 21.69 27.56
C GLU A 223 61.76 22.45 27.16
N GLU A 224 61.86 23.48 26.33
CA GLU A 224 60.73 24.25 25.84
C GLU A 224 59.86 23.41 24.87
N THR A 225 60.48 22.74 23.91
CA THR A 225 59.80 21.84 22.99
C THR A 225 59.11 20.68 23.73
N ARG A 226 59.72 20.16 24.77
CA ARG A 226 59.15 19.10 25.63
C ARG A 226 57.93 19.57 26.37
N ILE A 227 57.98 20.81 26.95
CA ILE A 227 56.85 21.41 27.60
C ILE A 227 55.69 21.66 26.62
N ILE A 228 55.96 22.17 25.41
CA ILE A 228 55.00 22.40 24.35
C ILE A 228 54.28 21.07 23.96
N ASN A 229 55.06 20.03 23.69
CA ASN A 229 54.56 18.72 23.32
C ASN A 229 53.70 18.10 24.46
N LYS A 230 54.13 18.25 25.71
CA LYS A 230 53.37 17.80 26.87
C LYS A 230 52.04 18.57 27.01
N VAL A 231 52.06 19.90 26.87
CA VAL A 231 50.87 20.74 26.89
C VAL A 231 49.90 20.31 25.77
N PHE A 232 50.46 19.96 24.57
CA PHE A 232 49.63 19.47 23.47
C PHE A 232 48.96 18.14 23.82
N LEU A 233 49.68 17.14 24.31
CA LEU A 233 49.13 15.85 24.74
C LEU A 233 48.09 15.98 25.86
N ASP A 234 48.31 16.91 26.79
CA ASP A 234 47.37 17.16 27.92
C ASP A 234 46.12 17.89 27.49
N SER A 235 46.16 18.61 26.35
CA SER A 235 45.09 19.50 25.89
C SER A 235 44.31 18.95 24.71
N PHE A 236 44.78 17.89 24.04
CA PHE A 236 44.18 17.30 22.83
C PHE A 236 44.14 15.79 22.92
N ASP A 237 43.12 15.21 22.30
CA ASP A 237 43.08 13.82 21.82
C ASP A 237 42.31 13.79 20.51
N LYS A 238 42.54 12.76 19.68
CA LYS A 238 41.96 12.68 18.34
C LYS A 238 40.43 12.74 18.38
N ALA A 239 39.79 11.93 19.21
CA ALA A 239 38.34 11.83 19.27
C ALA A 239 37.68 13.14 19.74
N SER A 240 38.33 13.85 20.67
CA SER A 240 37.86 15.16 21.17
C SER A 240 37.98 16.24 20.10
N VAL A 241 39.09 16.29 19.34
CA VAL A 241 39.25 17.21 18.22
C VAL A 241 38.21 16.96 17.15
N GLU A 242 38.01 15.69 16.71
CA GLU A 242 36.99 15.33 15.74
C GLU A 242 35.57 15.75 16.20
N THR A 243 35.29 15.55 17.47
CA THR A 243 33.96 15.91 18.03
C THR A 243 33.80 17.41 18.10
N ALA A 244 34.84 18.16 18.57
CA ALA A 244 34.83 19.61 18.64
C ALA A 244 34.64 20.24 17.24
N VAL A 245 35.36 19.76 16.22
CA VAL A 245 35.20 20.22 14.83
C VAL A 245 33.78 20.01 14.33
N LYS A 246 33.17 18.85 14.62
CA LYS A 246 31.77 18.57 14.22
C LYS A 246 30.78 19.50 14.90
N ILE A 247 30.97 19.76 16.21
CA ILE A 247 30.11 20.70 16.97
C ILE A 247 30.19 22.10 16.36
N ILE A 248 31.38 22.57 16.06
CA ILE A 248 31.52 23.94 15.50
C ILE A 248 30.96 24.05 14.10
N LYS A 249 31.23 23.08 13.21
CA LYS A 249 30.64 23.11 11.87
C LYS A 249 29.10 23.14 11.94
N ALA A 250 28.52 22.40 12.88
CA ALA A 250 27.07 22.45 13.11
C ALA A 250 26.62 23.81 13.66
N LEU A 251 27.37 24.41 14.59
CA LEU A 251 27.07 25.75 15.12
C LEU A 251 27.24 26.84 14.06
N GLU A 252 28.27 26.77 13.21
CA GLU A 252 28.45 27.67 12.05
C GLU A 252 27.29 27.58 11.07
N GLY A 253 26.82 26.34 10.75
CA GLY A 253 25.63 26.14 9.95
C GLY A 253 24.37 26.74 10.56
N LEU A 254 24.23 26.66 11.87
CA LEU A 254 23.10 27.22 12.62
C LEU A 254 23.25 28.71 13.00
N LYS A 255 24.35 29.38 12.67
CA LYS A 255 24.66 30.74 13.09
C LYS A 255 23.52 31.76 12.93
N PRO A 256 22.74 31.79 11.81
CA PRO A 256 21.63 32.73 11.66
C PRO A 256 20.50 32.52 12.68
N TYR A 257 20.40 31.36 13.25
CA TYR A 257 19.34 30.94 14.17
C TYR A 257 19.78 31.01 15.65
N LEU A 258 21.07 31.20 15.91
CA LEU A 258 21.63 31.17 17.27
C LEU A 258 21.97 32.58 17.76
N SER A 259 22.06 32.72 19.07
CA SER A 259 22.63 33.90 19.72
C SER A 259 24.15 33.91 19.57
N ASP A 260 24.70 34.93 18.91
CA ASP A 260 26.15 35.09 18.74
C ASP A 260 26.87 35.22 20.09
N GLU A 261 26.25 35.88 21.08
CA GLU A 261 26.79 36.04 22.42
C GLU A 261 26.91 34.67 23.12
N LYS A 262 25.85 33.88 23.15
CA LYS A 262 25.82 32.58 23.82
C LYS A 262 26.71 31.54 23.16
N VAL A 263 26.77 31.55 21.81
CA VAL A 263 27.71 30.70 21.08
C VAL A 263 29.16 31.07 21.37
N SER A 264 29.47 32.38 21.42
CA SER A 264 30.81 32.85 21.75
C SER A 264 31.19 32.51 23.20
N GLU A 265 30.25 32.65 24.15
CA GLU A 265 30.40 32.23 25.55
C GLU A 265 30.71 30.72 25.61
N LEU A 266 29.92 29.88 24.93
CA LEU A 266 30.13 28.44 24.87
C LEU A 266 31.50 28.07 24.29
N ILE A 267 31.87 28.72 23.19
CA ILE A 267 33.18 28.46 22.52
C ILE A 267 34.34 28.80 23.44
N SER A 268 34.22 29.90 24.21
CA SER A 268 35.29 30.32 25.15
C SER A 268 35.54 29.32 26.28
N LEU A 269 34.54 28.50 26.61
CA LEU A 269 34.63 27.45 27.63
C LEU A 269 35.39 26.20 27.16
N PHE A 270 35.49 26.00 25.81
CA PHE A 270 36.23 24.86 25.28
C PHE A 270 37.72 24.97 25.61
N GLY A 271 38.27 23.99 26.29
CA GLY A 271 39.68 23.89 26.62
C GLY A 271 40.08 24.57 27.94
N THR A 272 39.16 25.22 28.61
CA THR A 272 39.42 25.79 29.98
C THR A 272 39.23 24.69 31.02
N LYS A 273 40.33 24.30 31.70
CA LYS A 273 40.26 23.26 32.76
C LYS A 273 39.52 23.69 34.02
N ASN A 274 39.33 24.98 34.21
CA ASN A 274 38.75 25.53 35.42
C ASN A 274 37.23 25.66 35.39
N ASP A 275 36.61 25.58 34.21
CA ASP A 275 35.17 25.83 34.01
C ASP A 275 34.44 24.66 33.35
N LEU A 276 34.89 23.41 33.58
CA LEU A 276 34.31 22.20 32.96
C LEU A 276 32.85 21.97 33.35
N GLU A 277 32.45 22.36 34.58
CA GLU A 277 31.05 22.25 35.02
C GLU A 277 30.17 23.29 34.29
N ALA A 278 30.67 24.47 34.04
CA ALA A 278 29.99 25.48 33.24
C ALA A 278 29.84 25.02 31.80
N LEU A 279 30.88 24.42 31.20
CA LEU A 279 30.84 23.84 29.86
C LEU A 279 29.81 22.72 29.78
N GLU A 280 29.79 21.76 30.72
CA GLU A 280 28.81 20.67 30.76
C GLU A 280 27.38 21.24 30.85
N THR A 281 27.17 22.28 31.67
CA THR A 281 25.88 22.94 31.83
C THR A 281 25.41 23.63 30.56
N GLN A 282 26.28 24.39 29.89
CA GLN A 282 25.94 25.10 28.64
C GLN A 282 25.68 24.12 27.49
N LEU A 283 26.50 23.09 27.36
CA LEU A 283 26.27 22.04 26.36
C LEU A 283 24.97 21.28 26.62
N ALA A 284 24.63 21.01 27.89
CA ALA A 284 23.38 20.36 28.25
C ALA A 284 22.15 21.22 27.86
N LYS A 285 22.22 22.54 28.07
CA LYS A 285 21.17 23.46 27.63
C LYS A 285 21.04 23.50 26.12
N LEU A 286 22.16 23.65 25.40
CA LEU A 286 22.17 23.62 23.93
C LEU A 286 21.54 22.31 23.39
N CYS A 287 21.89 21.17 23.99
CA CYS A 287 21.32 19.88 23.64
C CYS A 287 19.81 19.82 23.87
N ALA A 288 19.34 20.33 25.02
CA ALA A 288 17.93 20.34 25.37
C ALA A 288 17.12 21.18 24.37
N GLU A 289 17.59 22.39 24.07
CA GLU A 289 16.96 23.29 23.10
C GLU A 289 16.99 22.69 21.66
N ALA A 290 18.14 22.19 21.22
CA ALA A 290 18.30 21.57 19.93
C ALA A 290 17.38 20.32 19.76
N LYS A 291 17.31 19.49 20.80
CA LYS A 291 16.44 18.30 20.78
C LYS A 291 14.97 18.69 20.73
N TYR A 292 14.55 19.63 21.57
CA TYR A 292 13.18 20.14 21.56
C TYR A 292 12.81 20.65 20.15
N LEU A 293 13.66 21.47 19.56
CA LEU A 293 13.44 22.00 18.22
C LEU A 293 13.40 20.90 17.17
N TYR A 294 14.34 19.95 17.22
CA TYR A 294 14.38 18.79 16.31
C TYR A 294 13.09 17.97 16.37
N GLU A 295 12.59 17.63 17.57
CA GLU A 295 11.36 16.88 17.75
C GLU A 295 10.15 17.64 17.19
N LYS A 296 10.09 18.96 17.41
CA LYS A 296 9.04 19.83 16.86
C LYS A 296 9.10 19.89 15.34
N LEU A 297 10.26 20.18 14.76
CA LEU A 297 10.44 20.26 13.31
C LEU A 297 10.16 18.89 12.64
N THR A 298 10.61 17.80 13.24
CA THR A 298 10.31 16.45 12.76
C THR A 298 8.81 16.16 12.74
N THR A 299 8.10 16.55 13.81
CA THR A 299 6.64 16.40 13.87
C THR A 299 5.96 17.23 12.79
N ILE A 300 6.40 18.45 12.55
CA ILE A 300 5.89 19.35 11.53
C ILE A 300 6.14 18.78 10.12
N ILE A 301 7.36 18.32 9.84
CA ILE A 301 7.74 17.76 8.53
C ILE A 301 7.01 16.44 8.26
N SER A 302 6.89 15.59 9.28
CA SER A 302 6.19 14.29 9.17
C SER A 302 4.67 14.40 9.15
N PHE A 303 4.14 15.59 9.35
CA PHE A 303 2.70 15.82 9.34
C PHE A 303 2.12 15.60 7.95
N ASN A 304 1.49 14.46 7.78
CA ASN A 304 0.91 14.01 6.50
C ASN A 304 -0.59 14.23 6.47
N GLY A 305 -1.13 15.37 6.75
CA GLY A 305 -2.56 15.65 6.68
C GLY A 305 -3.43 14.39 6.72
N PHE A 306 -3.86 13.96 7.89
CA PHE A 306 -4.77 12.82 8.00
C PHE A 306 -6.09 13.13 7.30
N SER A 307 -6.78 12.11 6.77
CA SER A 307 -8.17 12.27 6.40
C SER A 307 -8.94 12.71 7.65
N VAL A 308 -9.55 13.89 7.56
CA VAL A 308 -10.21 14.48 8.71
C VAL A 308 -11.58 13.84 8.87
N ASP A 309 -11.65 12.84 9.75
CA ASP A 309 -12.91 12.41 10.33
C ASP A 309 -13.12 13.07 11.71
N ARG A 310 -14.28 12.92 12.28
CA ARG A 310 -14.65 13.58 13.55
C ARG A 310 -13.83 13.18 14.75
N GLU A 311 -13.36 11.96 14.78
CA GLU A 311 -12.55 11.44 15.87
C GLU A 311 -11.16 12.01 15.80
N ASN A 312 -10.67 12.19 14.58
CA ASN A 312 -9.39 12.80 14.30
C ASN A 312 -9.37 14.31 14.60
N ILE A 313 -10.51 15.02 14.59
CA ILE A 313 -10.51 16.48 14.87
C ILE A 313 -9.96 16.77 16.27
N LYS A 314 -10.38 16.03 17.30
CA LYS A 314 -9.84 16.24 18.64
C LYS A 314 -8.36 15.85 18.71
N TYR A 315 -8.00 14.75 18.11
CA TYR A 315 -6.61 14.32 17.97
C TYR A 315 -5.81 15.33 17.14
N LEU A 316 -6.40 15.86 16.09
CA LEU A 316 -5.80 16.89 15.23
C LEU A 316 -5.60 18.21 15.99
N GLU A 317 -6.59 18.67 16.77
CA GLU A 317 -6.43 19.83 17.66
C GLU A 317 -5.24 19.62 18.62
N GLU A 318 -5.18 18.46 19.27
CA GLU A 318 -4.10 18.09 20.18
C GLU A 318 -2.75 17.97 19.47
N LEU A 319 -2.74 17.43 18.26
CA LEU A 319 -1.53 17.29 17.43
C LEU A 319 -1.02 18.66 16.98
N LEU A 320 -1.91 19.52 16.47
CA LEU A 320 -1.58 20.87 16.04
C LEU A 320 -1.08 21.71 17.23
N ASP A 321 -1.70 21.57 18.39
CA ASP A 321 -1.24 22.27 19.59
C ASP A 321 0.13 21.75 20.05
N LYS A 322 0.37 20.44 19.96
CA LYS A 322 1.69 19.85 20.21
C LYS A 322 2.74 20.28 19.20
N MET A 323 2.36 20.65 17.98
CA MET A 323 3.28 21.16 16.95
C MET A 323 3.76 22.59 17.26
N LYS A 324 3.00 23.39 18.01
CA LYS A 324 3.41 24.74 18.40
C LYS A 324 4.76 24.70 19.11
N ILE A 325 5.63 25.62 18.71
CA ILE A 325 6.96 25.75 19.29
C ILE A 325 6.89 26.82 20.38
N ASN A 326 7.21 26.44 21.61
CA ASN A 326 7.25 27.33 22.73
C ASN A 326 8.64 27.97 22.81
N LEU A 327 8.71 29.28 22.61
CA LEU A 327 9.97 30.06 22.69
C LEU A 327 10.65 29.98 24.06
N ASN A 328 9.91 29.70 25.12
CA ASN A 328 10.50 29.55 26.46
C ASN A 328 11.36 28.28 26.59
N GLU A 329 11.13 27.27 25.74
CA GLU A 329 11.91 26.04 25.75
C GLU A 329 13.25 26.15 24.98
N ILE A 330 13.44 27.28 24.25
CA ILE A 330 14.61 27.52 23.40
C ILE A 330 15.16 28.95 23.64
N ASN A 331 15.16 29.39 24.89
CA ASN A 331 15.37 30.78 25.29
C ASN A 331 16.82 31.15 25.61
N THR A 332 17.78 30.26 25.33
CA THR A 332 19.20 30.49 25.62
C THR A 332 20.02 30.61 24.33
N PHE A 333 19.99 29.62 23.49
CA PHE A 333 20.80 29.58 22.28
C PHE A 333 20.02 29.96 21.01
N PHE A 334 18.78 29.49 20.85
CA PHE A 334 17.96 29.73 19.65
C PHE A 334 17.07 30.96 19.80
N VAL A 335 17.69 32.15 20.05
CA VAL A 335 16.98 33.41 20.35
C VAL A 335 17.26 34.53 19.33
N SER A 336 17.74 34.20 18.11
CA SER A 336 17.96 35.23 17.09
C SER A 336 16.63 35.82 16.59
N GLU A 337 16.69 37.03 15.99
CA GLU A 337 15.51 37.63 15.36
C GLU A 337 14.91 36.76 14.29
N LEU A 338 15.75 36.05 13.53
CA LEU A 338 15.30 35.11 12.49
C LEU A 338 14.53 33.92 13.11
N THR A 339 15.08 33.33 14.19
CA THR A 339 14.39 32.24 14.91
C THR A 339 13.04 32.69 15.45
N ASN A 340 12.98 33.83 16.10
CA ASN A 340 11.75 34.38 16.67
C ASN A 340 10.71 34.64 15.55
N SER A 341 11.14 35.20 14.42
CA SER A 341 10.29 35.50 13.27
C SER A 341 9.73 34.22 12.62
N GLU A 342 10.58 33.20 12.38
CA GLU A 342 10.18 31.96 11.75
C GLU A 342 9.24 31.14 12.66
N ILE A 343 9.58 31.06 13.96
CA ILE A 343 8.71 30.34 14.92
C ILE A 343 7.37 31.03 15.05
N LYS A 344 7.34 32.36 15.10
CA LYS A 344 6.09 33.11 15.13
C LYS A 344 5.25 32.83 13.88
N ASN A 345 5.84 32.86 12.70
CA ASN A 345 5.18 32.56 11.44
C ASN A 345 4.59 31.13 11.40
N ILE A 346 5.36 30.14 11.91
CA ILE A 346 4.90 28.74 12.04
C ILE A 346 3.71 28.67 13.01
N ASN A 347 3.84 29.27 14.19
CA ASN A 347 2.79 29.24 15.21
C ASN A 347 1.52 29.98 14.77
N ASP A 348 1.64 31.10 14.07
CA ASP A 348 0.49 31.85 13.52
C ASP A 348 -0.27 31.01 12.47
N LYS A 349 0.43 30.23 11.65
CA LYS A 349 -0.19 29.30 10.70
C LYS A 349 -0.91 28.15 11.41
N ILE A 350 -0.30 27.58 12.43
CA ILE A 350 -0.94 26.55 13.28
C ILE A 350 -2.18 27.10 13.96
N GLU A 351 -2.13 28.34 14.46
CA GLU A 351 -3.27 29.02 15.11
C GLU A 351 -4.43 29.26 14.15
N ASN A 352 -4.13 29.67 12.92
CA ASN A 352 -5.14 29.84 11.88
C ASN A 352 -5.82 28.52 11.57
N LEU A 353 -5.06 27.43 11.46
CA LEU A 353 -5.61 26.11 11.25
C LEU A 353 -6.50 25.64 12.42
N LEU A 354 -6.07 25.85 13.65
CA LEU A 354 -6.88 25.54 14.83
C LEU A 354 -8.21 26.29 14.82
N ARG A 355 -8.25 27.54 14.32
CA ARG A 355 -9.51 28.28 14.13
C ARG A 355 -10.39 27.64 13.07
N GLU A 356 -9.85 27.25 11.94
CA GLU A 356 -10.58 26.54 10.89
C GLU A 356 -11.14 25.21 11.39
N VAL A 357 -10.37 24.45 12.15
CA VAL A 357 -10.82 23.21 12.82
C VAL A 357 -11.96 23.49 13.80
N GLY A 358 -11.89 24.59 14.53
CA GLY A 358 -12.97 25.03 15.46
C GLY A 358 -14.28 25.38 14.74
N VAL A 359 -14.22 26.08 13.61
CA VAL A 359 -15.39 26.40 12.77
C VAL A 359 -16.03 25.12 12.25
N LEU A 360 -15.22 24.20 11.72
CA LEU A 360 -15.70 22.90 11.26
C LEU A 360 -16.43 22.13 12.35
N LYS A 361 -15.89 22.09 13.56
CA LYS A 361 -16.51 21.42 14.70
C LYS A 361 -17.92 21.97 15.01
N GLY A 362 -18.10 23.29 14.83
CA GLY A 362 -19.39 23.94 14.91
C GLY A 362 -20.37 23.51 13.83
N GLU A 363 -19.93 23.44 12.56
CA GLU A 363 -20.75 23.01 11.43
C GLU A 363 -21.14 21.52 11.54
N ILE A 364 -20.23 20.68 12.01
CA ILE A 364 -20.49 19.28 12.32
C ILE A 364 -21.60 19.15 13.39
N GLY A 365 -21.65 20.05 14.36
CA GLY A 365 -22.73 20.10 15.37
C GLY A 365 -24.13 20.32 14.77
N LYS A 366 -24.23 21.26 13.82
CA LYS A 366 -25.50 21.56 13.11
C LYS A 366 -25.95 20.37 12.23
N ILE A 367 -25.03 19.77 11.51
CA ILE A 367 -25.30 18.61 10.68
C ILE A 367 -25.84 17.44 11.51
N ASN A 368 -25.34 17.25 12.72
CA ASN A 368 -25.77 16.18 13.62
C ASN A 368 -27.26 16.25 13.97
N LYS A 369 -27.82 17.44 14.16
CA LYS A 369 -29.22 17.61 14.47
C LYS A 369 -30.11 17.14 13.31
N TYR A 370 -29.78 17.54 12.10
CA TYR A 370 -30.44 17.08 10.87
C TYR A 370 -30.31 15.55 10.69
N ILE A 371 -29.16 15.01 11.03
CA ILE A 371 -28.88 13.56 11.02
C ILE A 371 -29.85 12.76 11.89
N GLN A 372 -30.11 13.23 13.10
CA GLN A 372 -30.96 12.54 14.06
C GLN A 372 -32.38 12.32 13.53
N GLU A 373 -32.90 13.31 12.83
CA GLU A 373 -34.23 13.23 12.23
C GLU A 373 -34.32 12.20 11.10
N LYS A 374 -33.29 12.17 10.24
CA LYS A 374 -33.20 11.25 9.11
C LYS A 374 -32.94 9.79 9.51
N ILE A 375 -32.14 9.57 10.54
CA ILE A 375 -31.84 8.25 11.08
C ILE A 375 -33.09 7.54 11.56
N LYS A 376 -33.98 8.26 12.23
CA LYS A 376 -35.21 7.68 12.77
C LYS A 376 -36.09 7.12 11.65
N GLU A 377 -36.13 7.79 10.50
CA GLU A 377 -36.88 7.33 9.32
C GLU A 377 -36.31 6.05 8.71
N ARG A 378 -35.00 5.83 8.81
CA ARG A 378 -34.30 4.73 8.13
C ARG A 378 -33.99 3.50 9.01
N LYS A 379 -34.21 3.59 10.32
CA LYS A 379 -33.92 2.52 11.27
C LYS A 379 -34.56 1.19 10.89
N ASP A 380 -35.80 1.20 10.51
CA ASP A 380 -36.55 -0.01 10.24
C ASP A 380 -36.07 -0.69 8.95
N ASP A 381 -35.78 0.09 7.92
CA ASP A 381 -35.26 -0.40 6.64
C ASP A 381 -33.86 -1.04 6.81
N ILE A 382 -33.01 -0.42 7.62
CA ILE A 382 -31.65 -0.95 7.89
C ILE A 382 -31.73 -2.28 8.66
N ASN A 383 -32.61 -2.38 9.63
CA ASN A 383 -32.78 -3.58 10.43
C ASN A 383 -33.35 -4.76 9.62
N GLU A 384 -34.26 -4.51 8.70
CA GLU A 384 -34.75 -5.52 7.77
C GLU A 384 -33.58 -6.06 6.93
N PHE A 385 -32.77 -5.18 6.38
CA PHE A 385 -31.62 -5.58 5.58
C PHE A 385 -30.62 -6.42 6.38
N LEU A 386 -30.20 -5.98 7.57
CA LEU A 386 -29.26 -6.72 8.41
C LEU A 386 -29.75 -8.14 8.71
N THR A 387 -31.08 -8.28 8.85
CA THR A 387 -31.71 -9.59 9.11
C THR A 387 -31.64 -10.49 7.88
N ILE A 388 -31.97 -9.98 6.71
CA ILE A 388 -31.97 -10.73 5.44
C ILE A 388 -30.52 -11.13 5.05
N ALA A 389 -29.55 -10.26 5.28
CA ALA A 389 -28.13 -10.52 5.02
C ALA A 389 -27.50 -11.46 6.07
N GLY A 390 -28.28 -11.99 7.02
CA GLY A 390 -27.83 -12.97 7.99
C GLY A 390 -26.93 -12.41 9.08
N PHE A 391 -26.92 -11.10 9.30
CA PHE A 391 -26.15 -10.49 10.38
C PHE A 391 -26.89 -10.57 11.71
N ARG A 392 -26.18 -10.94 12.75
CA ARG A 392 -26.72 -10.99 14.13
C ARG A 392 -26.72 -9.63 14.83
N TYR A 393 -26.76 -8.55 14.06
CA TYR A 393 -26.76 -7.19 14.58
C TYR A 393 -28.09 -6.51 14.31
N ALA A 394 -28.47 -5.62 15.19
CA ALA A 394 -29.58 -4.70 15.01
C ALA A 394 -29.09 -3.28 15.24
N PHE A 395 -29.55 -2.40 14.38
CA PHE A 395 -29.32 -0.99 14.46
C PHE A 395 -30.36 -0.32 15.34
N ASP A 396 -29.93 0.55 16.26
CA ASP A 396 -30.81 1.33 17.12
C ASP A 396 -30.29 2.75 17.30
N VAL A 397 -31.20 3.66 17.66
CA VAL A 397 -30.88 5.07 17.92
C VAL A 397 -31.37 5.41 19.33
N LYS A 398 -30.48 5.82 20.21
CA LYS A 398 -30.81 6.30 21.55
C LYS A 398 -30.63 7.81 21.59
N VAL A 399 -31.70 8.52 21.81
CA VAL A 399 -31.67 9.96 22.11
C VAL A 399 -31.11 10.12 23.53
N ILE A 400 -30.03 10.91 23.68
CA ILE A 400 -29.36 11.15 24.96
C ILE A 400 -29.81 12.49 25.53
N ASP A 401 -29.92 13.53 24.69
CA ASP A 401 -30.36 14.88 25.04
C ASP A 401 -31.02 15.52 23.82
N GLU A 402 -31.65 16.70 23.99
CA GLU A 402 -32.29 17.44 22.89
C GLU A 402 -31.38 17.67 21.69
N ASP A 403 -30.09 17.70 21.90
CA ASP A 403 -29.06 17.92 20.87
C ASP A 403 -28.12 16.70 20.62
N LYS A 404 -28.39 15.55 21.27
CA LYS A 404 -27.51 14.37 21.17
C LYS A 404 -28.30 13.08 21.07
N ALA A 405 -28.29 12.46 19.92
CA ALA A 405 -28.72 11.08 19.75
C ALA A 405 -27.49 10.18 19.50
N ARG A 406 -27.60 9.00 20.05
CA ARG A 406 -26.56 7.98 19.92
C ARG A 406 -27.11 6.83 19.10
N ALA A 407 -26.40 6.48 18.08
CA ALA A 407 -26.66 5.26 17.36
C ALA A 407 -25.98 4.11 18.09
N LEU A 408 -26.66 3.03 18.16
CA LEU A 408 -26.22 1.83 18.84
C LEU A 408 -26.29 0.67 17.87
N LEU A 409 -25.24 -0.10 17.86
CA LEU A 409 -25.28 -1.43 17.26
C LEU A 409 -25.49 -2.43 18.38
N LYS A 410 -26.50 -3.26 18.25
CA LYS A 410 -26.87 -4.28 19.23
C LYS A 410 -26.65 -5.65 18.63
N PHE A 411 -26.00 -6.54 19.38
CA PHE A 411 -25.87 -7.94 19.01
C PHE A 411 -27.14 -8.70 19.41
N ARG A 412 -27.72 -9.46 18.49
CA ARG A 412 -28.89 -10.32 18.72
C ARG A 412 -28.41 -11.65 19.30
N LEU A 413 -28.78 -11.91 20.54
CA LEU A 413 -28.51 -13.20 21.21
C LEU A 413 -29.48 -14.28 20.71
N PRO A 414 -29.13 -15.59 20.84
CA PRO A 414 -30.03 -16.68 20.45
C PRO A 414 -31.36 -16.71 21.19
N ASP A 415 -31.43 -16.12 22.39
CA ASP A 415 -32.65 -15.99 23.22
C ASP A 415 -33.53 -14.77 22.80
N GLY A 416 -33.20 -14.08 21.71
CA GLY A 416 -33.90 -12.91 21.22
C GLY A 416 -33.58 -11.61 21.95
N LYS A 417 -32.73 -11.63 22.97
CA LYS A 417 -32.28 -10.42 23.64
C LYS A 417 -31.22 -9.70 22.84
N HIS A 418 -31.06 -8.41 23.12
CA HIS A 418 -30.06 -7.56 22.47
C HIS A 418 -29.00 -7.12 23.48
N LYS A 419 -27.72 -7.18 23.09
CA LYS A 419 -26.61 -6.68 23.87
C LYS A 419 -25.90 -5.58 23.08
N ASP A 420 -25.63 -4.44 23.71
CA ASP A 420 -24.93 -3.32 23.08
C ASP A 420 -23.51 -3.74 22.66
N VAL A 421 -23.14 -3.41 21.44
CA VAL A 421 -21.78 -3.59 20.91
C VAL A 421 -20.94 -2.43 21.44
N GLN A 422 -19.99 -2.74 22.31
CA GLN A 422 -19.23 -1.70 23.01
C GLN A 422 -18.08 -1.15 22.23
N SER A 423 -17.46 -1.96 21.34
CA SER A 423 -16.37 -1.57 20.48
C SER A 423 -16.57 -2.20 19.10
N PRO A 424 -17.36 -1.59 18.22
CA PRO A 424 -17.64 -2.13 16.89
C PRO A 424 -16.38 -2.42 16.08
N ARG A 425 -15.34 -1.57 16.21
CA ARG A 425 -14.06 -1.80 15.54
C ARG A 425 -13.40 -3.12 15.91
N ASN A 426 -13.40 -3.47 17.18
CA ASN A 426 -12.76 -4.68 17.67
C ASN A 426 -13.67 -5.91 17.64
N GLN A 427 -14.98 -5.69 17.64
CA GLN A 427 -16.00 -6.75 17.74
C GLN A 427 -16.58 -7.14 16.38
N LEU A 428 -16.55 -6.25 15.38
CA LEU A 428 -16.95 -6.54 14.01
C LEU A 428 -15.76 -7.02 13.19
N SER A 429 -15.95 -8.11 12.46
CA SER A 429 -15.02 -8.52 11.41
C SER A 429 -14.97 -7.47 10.28
N TRP A 430 -13.91 -7.49 9.47
CA TRP A 430 -13.81 -6.59 8.31
C TRP A 430 -15.01 -6.73 7.36
N GLY A 431 -15.44 -7.98 7.09
CA GLY A 431 -16.62 -8.24 6.28
C GLY A 431 -17.89 -7.61 6.86
N GLU A 432 -18.12 -7.73 8.19
CA GLU A 432 -19.28 -7.10 8.83
C GLU A 432 -19.28 -5.58 8.72
N LYS A 433 -18.10 -4.96 8.86
CA LYS A 433 -17.93 -3.51 8.67
C LYS A 433 -18.26 -3.10 7.24
N ASN A 434 -17.71 -3.84 6.27
CA ASN A 434 -17.91 -3.59 4.85
C ASN A 434 -19.40 -3.75 4.47
N ALA A 435 -20.07 -4.80 4.95
CA ALA A 435 -21.50 -5.00 4.72
C ALA A 435 -22.34 -3.83 5.28
N PHE A 436 -22.02 -3.43 6.49
CA PHE A 436 -22.75 -2.32 7.13
C PHE A 436 -22.54 -1.01 6.35
N ALA A 437 -21.32 -0.68 5.97
CA ALA A 437 -21.01 0.48 5.13
C ALA A 437 -21.73 0.44 3.78
N LEU A 438 -21.76 -0.75 3.13
CA LEU A 438 -22.41 -0.94 1.84
C LEU A 438 -23.92 -0.72 1.87
N ILE A 439 -24.56 -1.14 2.97
CA ILE A 439 -25.97 -0.91 3.18
C ILE A 439 -26.29 0.58 3.32
N LEU A 440 -25.51 1.24 4.14
CA LEU A 440 -25.66 2.69 4.33
C LEU A 440 -25.45 3.43 3.02
N PHE A 441 -24.42 3.05 2.26
CA PHE A 441 -24.15 3.59 0.94
C PHE A 441 -25.32 3.41 -0.03
N MET A 442 -25.94 2.23 -0.04
CA MET A 442 -27.10 1.96 -0.87
C MET A 442 -28.25 2.95 -0.55
N PHE A 443 -28.54 3.16 0.74
CA PHE A 443 -29.58 4.09 1.14
C PHE A 443 -29.22 5.55 0.82
N ASP A 444 -27.96 5.92 0.96
CA ASP A 444 -27.47 7.24 0.56
C ASP A 444 -27.63 7.47 -0.95
N ALA A 445 -27.23 6.49 -1.76
CA ALA A 445 -27.39 6.55 -3.21
C ALA A 445 -28.87 6.68 -3.65
N ILE A 446 -29.75 5.98 -2.93
CA ILE A 446 -31.21 6.08 -3.16
C ILE A 446 -31.73 7.46 -2.77
N SER A 447 -31.37 7.96 -1.60
CA SER A 447 -31.87 9.25 -1.07
C SER A 447 -31.40 10.43 -1.91
N LYS A 448 -30.15 10.40 -2.37
CA LYS A 448 -29.57 11.44 -3.22
C LYS A 448 -29.94 11.32 -4.69
N ASN A 449 -30.72 10.30 -5.05
CA ASN A 449 -31.08 9.96 -6.43
C ASN A 449 -29.87 9.99 -7.37
N ALA A 450 -28.80 9.26 -7.00
CA ALA A 450 -27.56 9.25 -7.74
C ALA A 450 -27.76 8.87 -9.20
N GLU A 451 -27.16 9.61 -10.12
CA GLU A 451 -27.20 9.36 -11.57
C GLU A 451 -26.31 8.15 -11.91
N LEU A 452 -25.14 8.05 -11.25
CA LEU A 452 -24.25 6.91 -11.35
C LEU A 452 -23.78 6.48 -9.95
N VAL A 453 -23.92 5.20 -9.68
CA VAL A 453 -23.42 4.55 -8.47
C VAL A 453 -22.23 3.68 -8.83
N ILE A 454 -21.08 3.92 -8.25
CA ILE A 454 -19.87 3.12 -8.47
C ILE A 454 -19.61 2.27 -7.22
N LEU A 455 -19.45 0.97 -7.42
CA LEU A 455 -19.09 0.00 -6.38
C LEU A 455 -17.69 -0.55 -6.70
N ASP A 456 -16.67 -0.09 -5.99
CA ASP A 456 -15.29 -0.53 -6.16
C ASP A 456 -15.02 -1.69 -5.20
N ASP A 457 -15.03 -2.90 -5.75
CA ASP A 457 -14.80 -4.17 -5.08
C ASP A 457 -15.66 -4.42 -3.82
N PRO A 458 -17.00 -4.28 -3.94
CA PRO A 458 -17.87 -4.16 -2.77
C PRO A 458 -18.01 -5.44 -1.95
N ILE A 459 -17.65 -6.61 -2.50
CA ILE A 459 -18.01 -7.92 -1.92
C ILE A 459 -16.83 -8.85 -1.62
N SER A 460 -15.62 -8.46 -1.94
CA SER A 460 -14.41 -9.29 -1.78
C SER A 460 -14.15 -9.77 -0.35
N SER A 461 -14.65 -9.03 0.62
CA SER A 461 -14.44 -9.33 2.05
C SER A 461 -15.45 -10.33 2.65
N PHE A 462 -16.42 -10.83 1.86
CA PHE A 462 -17.47 -11.71 2.36
C PHE A 462 -17.24 -13.18 2.00
N ASP A 463 -17.78 -14.06 2.83
CA ASP A 463 -17.94 -15.47 2.45
C ASP A 463 -19.05 -15.63 1.40
N ASN A 464 -18.99 -16.70 0.62
CA ASN A 464 -19.87 -16.91 -0.55
C ASN A 464 -21.37 -16.82 -0.21
N ASN A 465 -21.79 -17.34 0.94
CA ASN A 465 -23.19 -17.29 1.35
C ASN A 465 -23.68 -15.86 1.60
N LYS A 466 -22.83 -15.03 2.21
CA LYS A 466 -23.15 -13.63 2.47
C LYS A 466 -23.07 -12.79 1.21
N LYS A 467 -22.11 -13.06 0.30
CA LYS A 467 -22.02 -12.39 -0.99
C LYS A 467 -23.35 -12.45 -1.73
N TYR A 468 -23.89 -13.67 -1.89
CA TYR A 468 -25.19 -13.87 -2.57
C TYR A 468 -26.32 -13.08 -1.91
N ALA A 469 -26.45 -13.18 -0.59
CA ALA A 469 -27.52 -12.48 0.15
C ALA A 469 -27.42 -10.95 0.02
N ILE A 470 -26.21 -10.39 0.11
CA ILE A 470 -25.95 -8.95 -0.02
C ILE A 470 -26.26 -8.47 -1.43
N ILE A 471 -25.71 -9.14 -2.46
CA ILE A 471 -25.92 -8.79 -3.86
C ILE A 471 -27.42 -8.84 -4.21
N ASN A 472 -28.09 -9.91 -3.84
CA ASN A 472 -29.52 -10.07 -4.09
C ASN A 472 -30.34 -8.96 -3.42
N ARG A 473 -29.96 -8.52 -2.23
CA ARG A 473 -30.65 -7.41 -1.53
C ARG A 473 -30.35 -6.06 -2.17
N LEU A 474 -29.11 -5.80 -2.55
CA LEU A 474 -28.72 -4.54 -3.21
C LEU A 474 -29.48 -4.30 -4.51
N PHE A 475 -29.76 -5.37 -5.26
CA PHE A 475 -30.39 -5.30 -6.58
C PHE A 475 -31.74 -6.03 -6.63
N LYS A 476 -32.47 -6.05 -5.52
CA LYS A 476 -33.75 -6.75 -5.40
C LYS A 476 -34.75 -6.30 -6.46
N THR A 477 -35.11 -7.21 -7.33
CA THR A 477 -36.06 -6.97 -8.43
C THR A 477 -37.43 -6.49 -7.91
N GLY A 478 -37.94 -5.44 -8.53
CA GLY A 478 -39.23 -4.86 -8.18
C GLY A 478 -39.19 -3.89 -7.01
N ASP A 479 -38.07 -3.79 -6.27
CA ASP A 479 -37.97 -2.89 -5.10
C ASP A 479 -37.05 -1.67 -5.39
N LYS A 480 -37.56 -0.76 -6.23
CA LYS A 480 -36.84 0.50 -6.56
C LYS A 480 -36.64 1.45 -5.38
N LYS A 481 -37.50 1.33 -4.34
CA LYS A 481 -37.49 2.25 -3.20
C LYS A 481 -36.35 1.93 -2.23
N ASN A 482 -36.03 0.64 -2.09
CA ASN A 482 -35.09 0.19 -1.07
C ASN A 482 -33.91 -0.62 -1.67
N SER A 483 -33.71 -0.59 -2.99
CA SER A 483 -32.59 -1.25 -3.65
C SER A 483 -32.04 -0.44 -4.82
N LEU A 484 -30.88 -0.83 -5.35
CA LEU A 484 -30.26 -0.24 -6.53
C LEU A 484 -30.84 -0.78 -7.85
N TYR A 485 -31.94 -1.54 -7.79
CA TYR A 485 -32.59 -2.07 -8.97
C TYR A 485 -33.07 -0.96 -9.93
N GLN A 486 -32.76 -1.09 -11.20
CA GLN A 486 -33.00 -0.11 -12.26
C GLN A 486 -32.36 1.29 -12.00
N ARG A 487 -31.26 1.33 -11.27
CA ARG A 487 -30.34 2.47 -11.23
C ARG A 487 -29.13 2.18 -12.09
N THR A 488 -28.46 3.20 -12.56
CA THR A 488 -27.18 3.03 -13.28
C THR A 488 -26.10 2.73 -12.26
N VAL A 489 -25.62 1.48 -12.26
CA VAL A 489 -24.58 1.03 -11.33
C VAL A 489 -23.41 0.50 -12.11
N LEU A 490 -22.20 0.95 -11.76
CA LEU A 490 -20.94 0.39 -12.20
C LEU A 490 -20.31 -0.40 -11.04
N MET A 491 -20.30 -1.72 -11.13
CA MET A 491 -19.64 -2.60 -10.18
C MET A 491 -18.29 -3.03 -10.77
N LEU A 492 -17.22 -2.61 -10.14
CA LEU A 492 -15.84 -3.00 -10.47
C LEU A 492 -15.42 -4.10 -9.51
N THR A 493 -15.09 -5.27 -9.99
CA THR A 493 -14.77 -6.40 -9.12
C THR A 493 -13.71 -7.33 -9.73
N HIS A 494 -12.93 -7.97 -8.85
CA HIS A 494 -12.07 -9.09 -9.21
C HIS A 494 -12.74 -10.45 -8.88
N ASP A 495 -13.92 -10.43 -8.29
CA ASP A 495 -14.68 -11.61 -7.95
C ASP A 495 -15.60 -12.01 -9.11
N PHE A 496 -15.50 -13.25 -9.50
CA PHE A 496 -16.27 -13.77 -10.65
C PHE A 496 -17.68 -14.21 -10.25
N GLU A 497 -17.98 -14.44 -8.98
CA GLU A 497 -19.29 -14.88 -8.51
C GLU A 497 -20.46 -13.99 -8.96
N PRO A 498 -20.37 -12.63 -8.90
CA PRO A 498 -21.46 -11.81 -9.40
C PRO A 498 -21.76 -12.00 -10.88
N VAL A 499 -20.73 -12.27 -11.68
CA VAL A 499 -20.92 -12.55 -13.11
C VAL A 499 -21.64 -13.89 -13.30
N ILE A 500 -21.26 -14.91 -12.53
CA ILE A 500 -21.94 -16.23 -12.55
C ILE A 500 -23.39 -16.06 -12.14
N ASP A 501 -23.65 -15.39 -11.00
CA ASP A 501 -24.99 -15.25 -10.43
C ASP A 501 -25.94 -14.52 -11.35
N TYR A 502 -25.52 -13.40 -11.93
CA TYR A 502 -26.40 -12.57 -12.73
C TYR A 502 -26.45 -12.95 -14.21
N ILE A 503 -25.35 -13.40 -14.78
CA ILE A 503 -25.30 -13.71 -16.21
C ILE A 503 -25.64 -15.17 -16.47
N GLN A 504 -25.01 -16.12 -15.75
CA GLN A 504 -25.17 -17.55 -16.05
C GLN A 504 -26.39 -18.16 -15.35
N VAL A 505 -26.50 -17.97 -14.04
CA VAL A 505 -27.58 -18.57 -13.25
C VAL A 505 -28.88 -17.78 -13.39
N GLY A 506 -28.78 -16.48 -13.70
CA GLY A 506 -29.93 -15.59 -13.79
C GLY A 506 -30.50 -15.35 -12.39
N ALA A 507 -29.65 -14.90 -11.49
CA ALA A 507 -29.96 -14.70 -10.09
C ALA A 507 -31.33 -14.03 -9.93
N GLY A 508 -32.23 -14.73 -9.37
CA GLY A 508 -33.49 -14.20 -8.96
C GLY A 508 -34.55 -14.00 -10.04
N ARG A 509 -34.45 -14.65 -11.19
CA ARG A 509 -35.47 -14.51 -12.24
C ARG A 509 -35.70 -13.06 -12.66
N GLN A 510 -34.66 -12.25 -12.53
CA GLN A 510 -34.65 -10.85 -12.90
C GLN A 510 -34.68 -10.71 -14.41
N ASP A 511 -35.18 -9.58 -14.86
CA ASP A 511 -35.13 -9.20 -16.26
C ASP A 511 -33.68 -9.33 -16.76
N PRO A 512 -33.36 -10.26 -17.68
CA PRO A 512 -32.01 -10.44 -18.22
C PRO A 512 -31.45 -9.17 -18.86
N THR A 513 -32.32 -8.23 -19.18
CA THR A 513 -31.96 -6.93 -19.75
C THR A 513 -31.47 -5.92 -18.73
N SER A 514 -31.59 -6.22 -17.42
CA SER A 514 -31.20 -5.31 -16.34
C SER A 514 -29.72 -5.39 -15.95
N VAL A 515 -28.95 -6.31 -16.51
CA VAL A 515 -27.53 -6.51 -16.18
C VAL A 515 -26.70 -6.61 -17.44
N CYS A 516 -25.52 -5.99 -17.43
CA CYS A 516 -24.48 -6.12 -18.43
C CYS A 516 -23.19 -6.56 -17.71
N ALA A 517 -22.47 -7.52 -18.27
CA ALA A 517 -21.16 -7.90 -17.73
C ALA A 517 -20.07 -7.72 -18.80
N THR A 518 -18.94 -7.23 -18.38
CA THR A 518 -17.79 -6.95 -19.23
C THR A 518 -16.52 -7.45 -18.54
N TYR A 519 -15.76 -8.26 -19.24
CA TYR A 519 -14.39 -8.57 -18.85
C TYR A 519 -13.49 -7.41 -19.29
N PHE A 520 -12.67 -6.92 -18.38
CA PHE A 520 -11.71 -5.90 -18.74
C PHE A 520 -10.29 -6.22 -18.26
N GLU A 521 -9.34 -5.89 -19.09
CA GLU A 521 -7.93 -6.06 -18.82
C GLU A 521 -7.15 -4.82 -19.23
N ASN A 522 -5.97 -4.66 -18.64
CA ASN A 522 -5.04 -3.59 -18.97
C ASN A 522 -3.80 -4.21 -19.63
N ILE A 523 -3.65 -4.00 -20.91
CA ILE A 523 -2.52 -4.49 -21.70
C ILE A 523 -1.61 -3.31 -22.00
N ASN A 524 -0.46 -3.24 -21.33
CA ASN A 524 0.53 -2.17 -21.51
C ASN A 524 -0.05 -0.74 -21.40
N GLY A 525 -0.95 -0.54 -20.46
CA GLY A 525 -1.62 0.74 -20.24
C GLY A 525 -2.88 0.97 -21.09
N ARG A 526 -3.23 0.06 -21.99
CA ARG A 526 -4.46 0.13 -22.78
C ARG A 526 -5.54 -0.74 -22.15
N LEU A 527 -6.69 -0.15 -21.83
CA LEU A 527 -7.86 -0.91 -21.39
C LEU A 527 -8.53 -1.59 -22.59
N CYS A 528 -8.78 -2.88 -22.42
CA CYS A 528 -9.54 -3.70 -23.36
C CYS A 528 -10.80 -4.21 -22.65
N CYS A 529 -11.97 -3.89 -23.19
CA CYS A 529 -13.29 -4.24 -22.64
C CYS A 529 -13.99 -5.23 -23.56
N THR A 530 -14.28 -6.43 -23.06
CA THR A 530 -14.92 -7.50 -23.82
C THR A 530 -16.23 -7.89 -23.12
N PRO A 531 -17.41 -7.70 -23.76
CA PRO A 531 -18.68 -8.11 -23.19
C PRO A 531 -18.74 -9.64 -22.95
N ILE A 532 -19.31 -10.04 -21.81
CA ILE A 532 -19.52 -11.44 -21.42
C ILE A 532 -20.96 -11.82 -21.75
N ARG A 533 -21.16 -12.82 -22.61
CA ARG A 533 -22.46 -13.26 -23.09
C ARG A 533 -22.87 -14.59 -22.44
N LYS A 534 -24.10 -14.65 -21.98
CA LYS A 534 -24.69 -15.84 -21.40
C LYS A 534 -24.64 -17.02 -22.39
N ASN A 535 -24.30 -18.21 -21.92
CA ASN A 535 -24.25 -19.47 -22.67
C ASN A 535 -23.34 -19.47 -23.93
N ILE A 536 -22.52 -18.42 -24.08
CA ILE A 536 -21.55 -18.33 -25.19
C ILE A 536 -20.13 -18.23 -24.62
N ASP A 537 -19.93 -17.27 -23.71
CA ASP A 537 -18.61 -16.94 -23.18
C ASP A 537 -18.35 -17.56 -21.80
N MET A 538 -19.38 -18.13 -21.19
CA MET A 538 -19.33 -18.82 -19.90
C MET A 538 -19.82 -20.25 -20.03
N MET A 539 -19.05 -21.15 -19.44
CA MET A 539 -19.38 -22.58 -19.42
C MET A 539 -18.86 -23.20 -18.11
N SER A 540 -19.36 -24.39 -17.77
CA SER A 540 -18.77 -25.08 -16.61
C SER A 540 -17.32 -25.45 -16.91
N SER A 541 -16.46 -25.46 -15.88
CA SER A 541 -15.05 -25.82 -16.02
C SER A 541 -14.89 -27.21 -16.68
N MET A 542 -15.80 -28.15 -16.42
CA MET A 542 -15.80 -29.45 -17.06
C MET A 542 -16.04 -29.34 -18.57
N VAL A 543 -17.00 -28.53 -19.00
CA VAL A 543 -17.30 -28.33 -20.43
C VAL A 543 -16.12 -27.66 -21.11
N LEU A 544 -15.55 -26.63 -20.50
CA LEU A 544 -14.38 -25.94 -21.04
C LEU A 544 -13.19 -26.88 -21.24
N LEU A 545 -12.83 -27.65 -20.22
CA LEU A 545 -11.71 -28.60 -20.30
C LEU A 545 -11.94 -29.66 -21.38
N LYS A 546 -13.18 -30.16 -21.50
CA LYS A 546 -13.57 -31.11 -22.56
C LYS A 546 -13.41 -30.49 -23.94
N GLU A 547 -13.92 -29.28 -24.16
CA GLU A 547 -13.78 -28.57 -25.43
C GLU A 547 -12.34 -28.31 -25.79
N LEU A 548 -11.51 -27.78 -24.82
CA LEU A 548 -10.09 -27.55 -25.04
C LEU A 548 -9.32 -28.83 -25.37
N ALA A 549 -9.66 -29.94 -24.75
CA ALA A 549 -9.05 -31.24 -25.07
C ALA A 549 -9.38 -31.71 -26.48
N SER A 550 -10.58 -31.41 -26.97
CA SER A 550 -11.08 -31.86 -28.29
C SER A 550 -10.73 -30.89 -29.42
N ASP A 551 -10.33 -29.67 -29.13
CA ASP A 551 -10.02 -28.64 -30.12
C ASP A 551 -8.64 -28.90 -30.77
N GLU A 552 -8.63 -29.28 -32.03
CA GLU A 552 -7.40 -29.61 -32.77
C GLU A 552 -6.50 -28.38 -33.03
N SER A 553 -7.04 -27.18 -32.90
CA SER A 553 -6.25 -25.93 -33.04
C SER A 553 -5.37 -25.64 -31.83
N ILE A 554 -5.62 -26.32 -30.71
CA ILE A 554 -4.88 -26.14 -29.45
C ILE A 554 -3.68 -27.08 -29.40
N ASP A 555 -2.57 -26.61 -28.85
CA ASP A 555 -1.35 -27.40 -28.67
C ASP A 555 -1.62 -28.72 -27.95
N ILE A 556 -1.03 -29.80 -28.45
CA ILE A 556 -1.25 -31.14 -27.91
C ILE A 556 -0.86 -31.29 -26.43
N ALA A 557 0.19 -30.60 -25.98
CA ALA A 557 0.59 -30.63 -24.57
C ALA A 557 -0.48 -29.99 -23.66
N ALA A 558 -1.16 -28.95 -24.13
CA ALA A 558 -2.29 -28.36 -23.41
C ALA A 558 -3.52 -29.28 -23.48
N ARG A 559 -3.81 -29.88 -24.60
CA ARG A 559 -4.95 -30.82 -24.76
C ARG A 559 -4.85 -32.00 -23.81
N ILE A 560 -3.68 -32.67 -23.71
CA ILE A 560 -3.48 -33.77 -22.74
C ILE A 560 -3.58 -33.32 -21.31
N SER A 561 -3.12 -32.10 -20.98
CA SER A 561 -3.23 -31.52 -19.67
C SER A 561 -4.69 -31.23 -19.28
N CYS A 562 -5.44 -30.61 -20.19
CA CYS A 562 -6.88 -30.34 -20.00
C CYS A 562 -7.71 -31.64 -19.88
N LEU A 563 -7.42 -32.66 -20.70
CA LEU A 563 -8.13 -33.91 -20.60
C LEU A 563 -7.84 -34.65 -19.29
N ARG A 564 -6.59 -34.65 -18.84
CA ARG A 564 -6.24 -35.21 -17.53
C ARG A 564 -7.01 -34.52 -16.41
N LYS A 565 -7.08 -33.18 -16.42
CA LYS A 565 -7.83 -32.41 -15.43
C LYS A 565 -9.33 -32.69 -15.49
N PHE A 566 -9.88 -32.83 -16.71
CA PHE A 566 -11.28 -33.22 -16.90
C PHE A 566 -11.59 -34.58 -16.24
N ILE A 567 -10.69 -35.57 -16.36
CA ILE A 567 -10.83 -36.87 -15.71
C ILE A 567 -10.75 -36.73 -14.17
N GLU A 568 -9.90 -35.85 -13.65
CA GLU A 568 -9.84 -35.59 -12.22
C GLU A 568 -11.17 -35.10 -11.64
N TYR A 569 -11.98 -34.36 -12.40
CA TYR A 569 -13.33 -33.96 -11.99
C TYR A 569 -14.36 -35.08 -12.00
N GLN A 570 -14.12 -36.13 -12.78
CA GLN A 570 -15.07 -37.23 -12.96
C GLN A 570 -14.93 -38.32 -11.89
N TYR A 571 -13.73 -38.54 -11.37
CA TYR A 571 -13.42 -39.67 -10.52
C TYR A 571 -12.93 -39.19 -9.15
N ARG A 572 -13.32 -39.96 -8.11
CA ARG A 572 -12.89 -39.68 -6.74
C ARG A 572 -11.41 -40.01 -6.53
N ASN A 573 -10.95 -41.10 -7.15
CA ASN A 573 -9.52 -41.48 -7.15
C ASN A 573 -9.12 -41.78 -8.61
N PRO A 574 -8.80 -40.75 -9.40
CA PRO A 574 -8.57 -40.88 -10.84
C PRO A 574 -7.51 -41.92 -11.21
N ARG A 575 -6.49 -42.09 -10.32
CA ARG A 575 -5.40 -43.05 -10.57
C ARG A 575 -5.87 -44.48 -10.55
N ASP A 576 -6.72 -44.85 -9.61
CA ASP A 576 -7.23 -46.21 -9.47
C ASP A 576 -8.41 -46.49 -10.39
N GLU A 577 -9.16 -45.45 -10.79
CA GLU A 577 -10.44 -45.57 -11.49
C GLU A 577 -10.35 -45.28 -12.99
N SER A 578 -9.21 -44.75 -13.49
CA SER A 578 -9.06 -44.35 -14.89
C SER A 578 -7.71 -44.68 -15.49
N ASP A 579 -7.67 -45.65 -16.39
CA ASP A 579 -6.49 -45.98 -17.20
C ASP A 579 -6.06 -44.76 -18.05
N ALA A 580 -7.01 -44.00 -18.58
CA ALA A 580 -6.75 -42.78 -19.34
C ALA A 580 -5.99 -41.72 -18.53
N TYR A 581 -6.34 -41.53 -17.28
CA TYR A 581 -5.62 -40.64 -16.38
C TYR A 581 -4.15 -41.03 -16.26
N ASN A 582 -3.86 -42.30 -16.05
CA ASN A 582 -2.50 -42.81 -15.89
C ASN A 582 -1.68 -42.68 -17.19
N ILE A 583 -2.29 -42.89 -18.35
CA ILE A 583 -1.64 -42.66 -19.65
C ILE A 583 -1.28 -41.18 -19.83
N LEU A 584 -2.23 -40.27 -19.62
CA LEU A 584 -2.03 -38.84 -19.78
C LEU A 584 -1.01 -38.29 -18.74
N SER A 585 -1.09 -38.80 -17.50
CA SER A 585 -0.12 -38.46 -16.43
C SER A 585 1.28 -38.89 -16.83
N SER A 586 1.43 -40.10 -17.42
CA SER A 586 2.71 -40.59 -17.89
C SER A 586 3.32 -39.72 -18.99
N LEU A 587 2.50 -39.24 -19.93
CA LEU A 587 2.91 -38.30 -20.97
C LEU A 587 3.37 -36.96 -20.36
N ILE A 588 2.60 -36.40 -19.44
CA ILE A 588 2.95 -35.11 -18.82
C ILE A 588 4.28 -35.21 -18.07
N HIS A 589 4.48 -36.27 -17.32
CA HIS A 589 5.72 -36.51 -16.56
C HIS A 589 6.88 -37.09 -17.40
N GLY A 590 6.76 -37.17 -18.70
CA GLY A 590 7.84 -37.57 -19.62
C GLY A 590 8.25 -39.05 -19.50
N ARG A 591 7.34 -39.93 -19.12
CA ARG A 591 7.62 -41.38 -19.06
C ARG A 591 7.58 -41.98 -20.44
N ILE A 592 8.53 -42.85 -20.75
CA ILE A 592 8.64 -43.47 -22.07
C ILE A 592 7.44 -44.36 -22.35
N GLU A 593 6.93 -45.03 -21.33
CA GLU A 593 5.78 -45.93 -21.40
C GLU A 593 4.72 -45.56 -20.36
N PRO A 594 3.45 -45.86 -20.58
CA PRO A 594 2.41 -45.63 -19.60
C PRO A 594 2.61 -46.43 -18.32
N THR A 595 2.57 -45.73 -17.16
CA THR A 595 2.76 -46.34 -15.84
C THR A 595 1.64 -45.92 -14.87
N TYR A 596 1.37 -46.81 -13.91
CA TYR A 596 0.39 -46.59 -12.87
C TYR A 596 0.92 -45.71 -11.72
N ASP A 597 2.18 -45.94 -11.32
CA ASP A 597 2.79 -45.29 -10.17
C ASP A 597 3.51 -43.99 -10.51
N ASN A 598 3.74 -43.15 -9.49
CA ASN A 598 4.46 -41.90 -9.66
C ASN A 598 5.95 -42.09 -10.00
N ASP A 599 6.53 -43.20 -9.55
CA ASP A 599 7.95 -43.51 -9.74
C ASP A 599 8.22 -44.11 -11.12
N GLY A 600 7.18 -44.39 -11.93
CA GLY A 600 7.30 -44.96 -13.25
C GLY A 600 7.76 -46.43 -13.27
N LYS A 601 7.55 -47.16 -12.18
CA LYS A 601 8.01 -48.54 -12.00
C LYS A 601 6.98 -49.58 -12.40
N ILE A 602 5.69 -49.26 -12.19
CA ILE A 602 4.59 -50.19 -12.48
C ILE A 602 3.99 -49.83 -13.82
N LYS A 603 4.26 -50.66 -14.84
CA LYS A 603 3.71 -50.46 -16.17
C LYS A 603 2.23 -50.83 -16.21
N LEU A 604 1.46 -50.12 -17.02
CA LEU A 604 0.09 -50.53 -17.36
C LEU A 604 0.10 -51.78 -18.22
N SER A 605 -0.87 -52.66 -18.03
CA SER A 605 -1.09 -53.81 -18.89
C SER A 605 -1.63 -53.36 -20.26
N ASP A 606 -1.48 -54.21 -21.28
CA ASP A 606 -2.00 -53.94 -22.63
C ASP A 606 -3.52 -53.66 -22.62
N THR A 607 -4.26 -54.36 -21.78
CA THR A 607 -5.70 -54.15 -21.62
C THR A 607 -6.00 -52.75 -21.05
N GLN A 608 -5.27 -52.32 -20.03
CA GLN A 608 -5.40 -50.98 -19.46
C GLN A 608 -5.03 -49.90 -20.48
N ILE A 609 -3.94 -50.11 -21.20
CA ILE A 609 -3.51 -49.20 -22.26
C ILE A 609 -4.62 -49.09 -23.34
N SER A 610 -5.17 -50.20 -23.79
CA SER A 610 -6.24 -50.23 -24.78
C SER A 610 -7.51 -49.49 -24.28
N ASN A 611 -7.93 -49.76 -23.05
CA ASN A 611 -9.08 -49.09 -22.45
C ASN A 611 -8.85 -47.58 -22.33
N GLY A 612 -7.70 -47.18 -21.82
CA GLY A 612 -7.35 -45.77 -21.66
C GLY A 612 -7.27 -45.02 -22.99
N ILE A 613 -6.65 -45.63 -24.02
CA ILE A 613 -6.59 -45.07 -25.38
C ILE A 613 -8.00 -44.96 -25.98
N SER A 614 -8.86 -45.96 -25.81
CA SER A 614 -10.24 -45.90 -26.26
C SER A 614 -11.01 -44.72 -25.66
N PHE A 615 -10.80 -44.44 -24.37
CA PHE A 615 -11.39 -43.26 -23.73
C PHE A 615 -10.79 -41.95 -24.28
N ILE A 616 -9.47 -41.87 -24.40
CA ILE A 616 -8.77 -40.65 -24.88
C ILE A 616 -9.19 -40.33 -26.33
N ASN A 617 -9.37 -41.32 -27.18
CA ASN A 617 -9.78 -41.13 -28.55
C ASN A 617 -11.18 -40.49 -28.73
N GLN A 618 -12.01 -40.48 -27.70
CA GLN A 618 -13.27 -39.73 -27.73
C GLN A 618 -13.07 -38.20 -27.74
N TYR A 619 -11.88 -37.74 -27.37
CA TYR A 619 -11.53 -36.32 -27.25
C TYR A 619 -10.32 -35.94 -28.11
N ILE A 620 -9.31 -36.79 -28.18
CA ILE A 620 -8.08 -36.60 -28.96
C ILE A 620 -8.06 -37.72 -30.02
N THR A 621 -8.58 -37.41 -31.21
CA THR A 621 -8.67 -38.36 -32.33
C THR A 621 -7.29 -38.86 -32.75
N ASN A 622 -7.21 -40.13 -33.09
CA ASN A 622 -5.96 -40.80 -33.51
C ASN A 622 -4.83 -40.66 -32.46
N PHE A 623 -5.17 -40.82 -31.20
CA PHE A 623 -4.21 -40.73 -30.11
C PHE A 623 -3.12 -41.80 -30.24
N ASP A 624 -1.88 -41.36 -30.39
CA ASP A 624 -0.68 -42.18 -30.39
C ASP A 624 0.29 -41.72 -29.29
N TYR A 625 0.54 -42.58 -28.31
CA TYR A 625 1.37 -42.25 -27.16
C TYR A 625 2.78 -41.82 -27.57
N ASN A 626 3.43 -42.61 -28.47
CA ASN A 626 4.82 -42.37 -28.84
C ASN A 626 4.99 -41.10 -29.68
N ASN A 627 4.02 -40.84 -30.55
CA ASN A 627 3.98 -39.62 -31.35
C ASN A 627 3.84 -38.39 -30.43
N ILE A 628 2.86 -38.41 -29.53
CA ILE A 628 2.63 -37.30 -28.59
C ILE A 628 3.82 -37.16 -27.62
N TYR A 629 4.37 -38.28 -27.14
CA TYR A 629 5.59 -38.25 -26.31
C TYR A 629 6.70 -37.48 -26.98
N THR A 630 6.92 -37.74 -28.28
CA THR A 630 7.94 -37.08 -29.10
C THR A 630 7.62 -35.60 -29.33
N GLN A 631 6.39 -35.26 -29.60
CA GLN A 631 5.95 -33.86 -29.75
C GLN A 631 6.09 -33.05 -28.48
N CYS A 632 6.03 -33.68 -27.31
CA CYS A 632 6.20 -33.02 -26.00
C CYS A 632 7.65 -33.03 -25.52
N LYS A 633 8.65 -33.17 -26.39
CA LYS A 633 10.05 -32.97 -26.00
C LYS A 633 10.29 -31.51 -25.55
N PRO A 634 11.12 -31.28 -24.52
CA PRO A 634 11.33 -29.95 -23.94
C PRO A 634 11.68 -28.86 -24.97
N GLU A 635 12.52 -29.19 -25.94
CA GLU A 635 12.98 -28.26 -26.97
C GLU A 635 11.80 -27.76 -27.84
N LEU A 636 10.91 -28.67 -28.22
CA LEU A 636 9.74 -28.37 -29.07
C LEU A 636 8.65 -27.60 -28.31
N LEU A 637 8.54 -27.83 -27.00
CA LEU A 637 7.53 -27.16 -26.18
C LEU A 637 7.78 -25.66 -26.07
N LEU A 638 9.03 -25.24 -25.87
CA LEU A 638 9.37 -23.83 -25.73
C LEU A 638 9.12 -23.00 -26.99
N ASP A 639 9.29 -23.60 -28.17
CA ASP A 639 9.02 -22.91 -29.45
C ASP A 639 7.53 -22.67 -29.63
N ARG A 640 6.71 -23.65 -29.32
CA ARG A 640 5.26 -23.55 -29.43
C ARG A 640 4.66 -22.65 -28.37
N TYR A 641 5.22 -22.63 -27.15
CA TYR A 641 4.79 -21.76 -26.07
C TYR A 641 4.64 -20.30 -26.51
N LEU A 642 5.60 -19.75 -27.25
CA LEU A 642 5.60 -18.33 -27.64
C LEU A 642 4.43 -17.94 -28.57
N LEU A 643 3.84 -18.91 -29.26
CA LEU A 643 2.78 -18.68 -30.23
C LEU A 643 1.37 -18.76 -29.63
N GLU A 644 1.28 -19.14 -28.35
CA GLU A 644 0.02 -19.53 -27.74
C GLU A 644 -0.60 -18.43 -26.85
N ILE A 645 -1.89 -18.56 -26.59
CA ILE A 645 -2.62 -17.69 -25.65
C ILE A 645 -2.23 -17.99 -24.20
N PRO A 646 -2.41 -17.05 -23.28
CA PRO A 646 -1.90 -17.16 -21.90
C PRO A 646 -2.25 -18.45 -21.16
N PHE A 647 -3.49 -18.91 -21.23
CA PHE A 647 -3.90 -20.15 -20.55
C PHE A 647 -3.18 -21.37 -21.14
N ILE A 648 -3.08 -21.45 -22.45
CA ILE A 648 -2.39 -22.55 -23.14
C ILE A 648 -0.89 -22.52 -22.86
N LYS A 649 -0.29 -21.33 -22.81
CA LYS A 649 1.10 -21.13 -22.36
C LYS A 649 1.36 -21.80 -21.01
N MET A 650 0.48 -21.60 -20.02
CA MET A 650 0.64 -22.20 -18.69
C MET A 650 0.57 -23.74 -18.75
N GLN A 651 -0.32 -24.31 -19.57
CA GLN A 651 -0.43 -25.76 -19.74
C GLN A 651 0.82 -26.35 -20.40
N ILE A 652 1.35 -25.69 -21.44
CA ILE A 652 2.59 -26.11 -22.10
C ILE A 652 3.77 -26.04 -21.11
N LEU A 653 3.87 -24.93 -20.35
CA LEU A 653 4.92 -24.75 -19.38
C LEU A 653 4.84 -25.77 -18.25
N ARG A 654 3.64 -26.19 -17.86
CA ARG A 654 3.42 -27.30 -16.93
C ARG A 654 4.09 -28.57 -17.42
N VAL A 655 3.81 -28.97 -18.67
CA VAL A 655 4.40 -30.18 -19.27
C VAL A 655 5.91 -30.04 -19.40
N TYR A 656 6.42 -28.85 -19.74
CA TYR A 656 7.85 -28.58 -19.86
C TYR A 656 8.59 -28.79 -18.53
N ILE A 657 8.11 -28.18 -17.44
CA ILE A 657 8.80 -28.28 -16.13
C ILE A 657 8.69 -29.69 -15.52
N GLU A 658 7.63 -30.43 -15.82
CA GLU A 658 7.51 -31.83 -15.39
C GLU A 658 8.48 -32.76 -16.11
N ARG A 659 8.83 -32.44 -17.35
CA ARG A 659 9.76 -33.22 -18.18
C ARG A 659 11.21 -32.77 -18.05
N ASN A 660 11.45 -31.56 -17.55
CA ASN A 660 12.79 -31.01 -17.34
C ASN A 660 13.01 -30.66 -15.87
N ILE A 661 13.53 -31.65 -15.13
CA ILE A 661 13.74 -31.52 -13.66
C ILE A 661 14.68 -30.36 -13.33
N GLU A 662 15.70 -30.10 -14.15
CA GLU A 662 16.63 -29.01 -13.91
C GLU A 662 15.97 -27.64 -14.15
N ALA A 663 15.15 -27.51 -15.18
CA ALA A 663 14.34 -26.32 -15.41
C ALA A 663 13.36 -26.08 -14.23
N ARG A 664 12.73 -27.14 -13.73
CA ARG A 664 11.84 -27.06 -12.55
C ARG A 664 12.60 -26.56 -11.31
N LYS A 665 13.82 -27.07 -11.06
CA LYS A 665 14.66 -26.60 -9.94
C LYS A 665 15.06 -25.13 -10.12
N ARG A 666 15.42 -24.72 -11.34
CA ARG A 666 15.75 -23.32 -11.63
C ARG A 666 14.54 -22.42 -11.41
N LEU A 667 13.36 -22.82 -11.86
CA LEU A 667 12.12 -22.07 -11.62
C LEU A 667 11.80 -21.97 -10.13
N GLN A 668 11.88 -23.08 -9.40
CA GLN A 668 11.67 -23.11 -7.95
C GLN A 668 12.63 -22.18 -7.19
N LYS A 669 13.89 -22.15 -7.58
CA LYS A 669 14.91 -21.29 -6.95
C LYS A 669 14.67 -19.81 -7.24
N ASN A 670 14.27 -19.47 -8.45
CA ASN A 670 14.17 -18.08 -8.92
C ASN A 670 12.79 -17.48 -8.71
N ASN A 671 11.71 -18.26 -8.88
CA ASN A 671 10.33 -17.82 -8.74
C ASN A 671 9.41 -18.99 -8.35
N ASP A 672 9.44 -19.37 -7.06
CA ASP A 672 8.61 -20.46 -6.55
C ASP A 672 7.09 -20.17 -6.64
N ALA A 673 6.71 -18.89 -6.60
CA ALA A 673 5.31 -18.48 -6.77
C ALA A 673 4.78 -18.81 -8.17
N LEU A 674 5.57 -18.51 -9.21
CA LEU A 674 5.21 -18.91 -10.58
C LEU A 674 5.15 -20.43 -10.71
N ARG A 675 6.13 -21.15 -10.17
CA ARG A 675 6.10 -22.63 -10.18
C ARG A 675 4.81 -23.17 -9.55
N LYS A 676 4.47 -22.65 -8.36
CA LYS A 676 3.24 -23.04 -7.67
C LYS A 676 1.99 -22.72 -8.50
N TYR A 677 1.94 -21.52 -9.09
CA TYR A 677 0.82 -21.15 -9.98
C TYR A 677 0.67 -22.11 -11.17
N ILE A 678 1.77 -22.50 -11.82
CA ILE A 678 1.76 -23.47 -12.92
C ILE A 678 1.29 -24.85 -12.43
N ASP A 679 1.74 -25.29 -11.26
CA ASP A 679 1.30 -26.53 -10.64
C ASP A 679 -0.20 -26.48 -10.31
N GLU A 680 -0.69 -25.41 -9.72
CA GLU A 680 -2.08 -25.20 -9.31
C GLU A 680 -3.03 -24.94 -10.50
N ALA A 681 -2.55 -24.33 -11.59
CA ALA A 681 -3.37 -24.16 -12.80
C ALA A 681 -3.93 -25.47 -13.35
N CYS A 682 -3.37 -26.59 -12.90
CA CYS A 682 -3.83 -27.93 -13.19
C CYS A 682 -4.56 -28.63 -12.02
N HIS A 683 -4.63 -27.99 -10.84
CA HIS A 683 -5.27 -28.51 -9.63
C HIS A 683 -6.56 -27.75 -9.27
N ILE A 684 -7.50 -28.44 -8.65
CA ILE A 684 -8.91 -28.06 -8.45
C ILE A 684 -9.12 -27.02 -7.32
N GLU A 685 -8.13 -26.69 -6.53
CA GLU A 685 -8.32 -26.05 -5.21
C GLU A 685 -9.01 -24.68 -5.20
N ASN A 686 -9.09 -23.95 -6.36
CA ASN A 686 -9.68 -22.61 -6.42
C ASN A 686 -10.59 -22.37 -7.64
N ASP A 687 -11.14 -23.40 -8.27
CA ASP A 687 -11.94 -23.21 -9.47
C ASP A 687 -13.42 -22.94 -9.13
N TYR A 688 -13.97 -21.87 -9.71
CA TYR A 688 -15.40 -21.70 -9.78
C TYR A 688 -16.03 -22.80 -10.63
N ILE A 689 -17.30 -23.13 -10.36
CA ILE A 689 -18.05 -24.11 -11.15
C ILE A 689 -18.11 -23.69 -12.62
N TYR A 690 -18.16 -22.39 -12.87
CA TYR A 690 -18.16 -21.78 -14.20
C TYR A 690 -16.87 -21.03 -14.45
N SER A 691 -16.45 -21.00 -15.71
CA SER A 691 -15.29 -20.25 -16.19
C SER A 691 -15.62 -19.49 -17.46
N LEU A 692 -14.83 -18.46 -17.75
CA LEU A 692 -14.82 -17.80 -19.06
C LEU A 692 -14.06 -18.65 -20.06
N ASP A 693 -14.47 -18.61 -21.33
CA ASP A 693 -13.75 -19.26 -22.42
C ASP A 693 -12.35 -18.67 -22.58
N VAL A 694 -11.33 -19.44 -22.22
CA VAL A 694 -9.92 -19.02 -22.22
C VAL A 694 -9.37 -18.72 -23.62
N ARG A 695 -10.06 -19.17 -24.66
CA ARG A 695 -9.71 -18.84 -26.06
C ARG A 695 -10.03 -17.39 -26.39
N ARG A 696 -10.91 -16.76 -25.63
CA ARG A 696 -11.41 -15.41 -25.85
C ARG A 696 -11.02 -14.44 -24.73
N PHE A 697 -10.91 -14.94 -23.52
CA PHE A 697 -10.66 -14.13 -22.33
C PHE A 697 -9.35 -14.55 -21.66
N ASN A 698 -8.48 -13.58 -21.40
CA ASN A 698 -7.26 -13.85 -20.66
C ASN A 698 -7.54 -13.93 -19.16
N ILE A 699 -7.69 -15.14 -18.63
CA ILE A 699 -7.89 -15.37 -17.19
C ILE A 699 -6.59 -15.50 -16.39
N VAL A 700 -5.43 -15.49 -17.06
CA VAL A 700 -4.12 -15.57 -16.41
C VAL A 700 -3.65 -14.16 -16.01
N PRO A 701 -3.30 -13.90 -14.75
CA PRO A 701 -2.79 -12.60 -14.33
C PRO A 701 -1.53 -12.19 -15.11
N GLY A 702 -1.48 -10.93 -15.57
CA GLY A 702 -0.44 -10.44 -16.47
C GLY A 702 1.00 -10.64 -15.95
N TYR A 703 1.22 -10.45 -14.65
CA TYR A 703 2.54 -10.65 -14.05
C TYR A 703 3.04 -12.10 -14.11
N TYR A 704 2.16 -13.10 -14.07
CA TYR A 704 2.56 -14.51 -14.27
C TYR A 704 2.92 -14.78 -15.73
N ILE A 705 2.26 -14.13 -16.68
CA ILE A 705 2.59 -14.24 -18.10
C ILE A 705 3.99 -13.64 -18.35
N GLU A 706 4.24 -12.45 -17.84
CA GLU A 706 5.54 -11.78 -17.99
C GLU A 706 6.69 -12.59 -17.38
N GLU A 707 6.50 -13.14 -16.19
CA GLU A 707 7.50 -13.97 -15.53
C GLU A 707 7.71 -15.30 -16.25
N ALA A 708 6.66 -15.92 -16.76
CA ALA A 708 6.73 -17.13 -17.55
C ALA A 708 7.45 -16.90 -18.89
N ASP A 709 7.14 -15.80 -19.57
CA ASP A 709 7.81 -15.42 -20.82
C ASP A 709 9.31 -15.17 -20.59
N ARG A 710 9.69 -14.48 -19.50
CA ARG A 710 11.11 -14.30 -19.11
C ARG A 710 11.78 -15.64 -18.83
N PHE A 711 11.14 -16.52 -18.09
CA PHE A 711 11.66 -17.83 -17.79
C PHE A 711 11.90 -18.63 -19.07
N VAL A 712 10.93 -18.69 -19.97
CA VAL A 712 11.02 -19.41 -21.26
C VAL A 712 12.13 -18.86 -22.13
N LEU A 713 12.28 -17.54 -22.23
CA LEU A 713 13.38 -16.92 -22.98
C LEU A 713 14.77 -17.32 -22.42
N ASN A 714 14.91 -17.37 -21.10
CA ASN A 714 16.14 -17.82 -20.46
C ASN A 714 16.40 -19.31 -20.71
N GLU A 715 15.39 -20.17 -20.60
CA GLU A 715 15.50 -21.62 -20.89
C GLU A 715 15.91 -21.88 -22.34
N LYS A 716 15.34 -21.14 -23.31
CA LYS A 716 15.76 -21.21 -24.71
C LYS A 716 17.23 -20.85 -24.92
N GLN A 717 17.74 -19.86 -24.18
CA GLN A 717 19.15 -19.49 -24.24
C GLN A 717 20.06 -20.58 -23.65
N ILE A 718 19.61 -21.32 -22.65
CA ILE A 718 20.33 -22.45 -22.06
C ILE A 718 20.38 -23.60 -23.07
N LEU A 719 19.24 -24.01 -23.61
CA LEU A 719 19.15 -25.09 -24.58
C LEU A 719 19.94 -24.81 -25.88
N ASN A 720 20.06 -23.56 -26.31
CA ASN A 720 20.85 -23.19 -27.49
C ASN A 720 22.37 -23.19 -27.23
N LYS A 721 22.81 -23.30 -25.96
CA LYS A 721 24.24 -23.37 -25.58
C LYS A 721 24.71 -24.79 -25.29
N GLU A 722 23.79 -25.73 -25.04
CA GLU A 722 23.99 -27.16 -24.92
C GLU A 722 23.95 -27.83 -26.30
#